data_21e2e89d5de6e9bae3a74d02d09d3903
#
_entry.id   21e2e89d5de6e9bae3a74d02d09d3903
#
_cell.length_a   1.000
_cell.length_b   1.000
_cell.length_c   1.000
_cell.angle_alpha   90.00
_cell.angle_beta   90.00
_cell.angle_gamma   90.00
#
_symmetry.space_group_name_H-M   'P 1'
#
loop_
_entity.id
_entity.type
_entity.pdbx_description
1 polymer ?
#
loop_
_entity_poly.entity_id
_entity_poly.type
_entity_poly.pdbx_seq_one_letter_code
_entity_poly.pdbx_strand_id
1 'polypeptide(L)'
;MSSSNAPDIRYLFEPRNVAVIGASASPEKISYKVVNNILSSGYRGGVYPVNPKGGEVLGLSMARNMKEIQEPVDMACITVPAKLVLEAVKDCAAIGVKFVSIISSGFSEIGNTEEERAIASYALQHNMRVMGPNIFGIYSANASMNATFGPKTIQKGNVAIITQSGALGIGMIGKTAVANIGLSAMVSVGNKADITESDLLDYLMEDAQTKVIMLYTEGIRDGERLIEALSRVTRKKPIVMIKSGRSKRGALAAASHTGALAGSDEVLDDIVKQCGVLRAESIQEAFNWCKFFTTSSSPKGENTVIITNGGGIGVIATDACEKYQVQLYEDLEVMKKIFSQSVPDFGSVKNPIDLSGQARSTDYNAAMAAALANDNIHSVISLYCETAVFDVDNLAPMIRENTQLYNAKGKPILFSIFGGQATEDCILSMRQENAPIFPDVYEAVSCLGALMAQRRHLKTPQGIPVEAEVPIPEINAILDNASAEGRYFLLAGEAKRVMELCGVPMPQSAIARSIKEAVGEAEKIGYPVVMKIVSKDILHKSDAGGVALDLENREEVMDAYEAIHHSCRRYNPRAIIEGVEIAEMVKKGTETIVGARRDASFGPIVICGMGGIYVEVLKDVAFRAVPFSQQDVLAMIKETRLYPLLLGVRGEEKKDMDGVMDTIIKLGSLVRKCTRISDIEVNPLVVYDQGSGVKAVDARVLIKGSQKH
;
A
#
# COMPACT_ATOMS: atom_id res chain seq x y z
N MET A 1 -22.67 6.53 2.66
CA MET A 1 -23.85 6.36 3.53
C MET A 1 -23.57 5.23 4.51
N SER A 2 -23.16 5.52 5.73
CA SER A 2 -23.08 4.51 6.80
C SER A 2 -24.52 4.17 7.19
N SER A 3 -25.01 3.03 6.70
CA SER A 3 -26.33 2.56 7.09
C SER A 3 -26.28 2.08 8.55
N SER A 4 -26.94 2.76 9.45
CA SER A 4 -27.12 2.41 10.86
C SER A 4 -27.80 1.02 11.07
N ASN A 5 -27.98 0.24 10.01
CA ASN A 5 -28.73 -1.01 10.01
C ASN A 5 -27.98 -2.22 9.43
N ALA A 6 -26.69 -2.06 9.05
CA ALA A 6 -25.94 -3.20 8.50
C ALA A 6 -25.68 -4.27 9.59
N PRO A 7 -25.78 -5.57 9.26
CA PRO A 7 -25.46 -6.62 10.21
C PRO A 7 -24.03 -6.52 10.74
N ASP A 8 -23.85 -6.83 12.03
CA ASP A 8 -22.53 -6.87 12.67
C ASP A 8 -21.64 -7.91 11.99
N ILE A 9 -20.47 -7.49 11.52
CA ILE A 9 -19.49 -8.33 10.81
C ILE A 9 -19.07 -9.57 11.63
N ARG A 10 -19.24 -9.55 12.95
CA ARG A 10 -18.98 -10.71 13.82
C ARG A 10 -19.78 -11.94 13.41
N TYR A 11 -20.99 -11.80 12.87
CA TYR A 11 -21.77 -12.95 12.40
C TYR A 11 -21.16 -13.68 11.19
N LEU A 12 -20.20 -13.06 10.49
CA LEU A 12 -19.42 -13.72 9.47
C LEU A 12 -18.34 -14.62 10.07
N PHE A 13 -17.70 -14.17 11.15
CA PHE A 13 -16.60 -14.89 11.82
C PHE A 13 -17.06 -15.84 12.90
N GLU A 14 -18.13 -15.49 13.61
CA GLU A 14 -18.65 -16.18 14.78
C GLU A 14 -20.18 -16.40 14.64
N PRO A 15 -20.63 -17.04 13.54
CA PRO A 15 -22.06 -17.33 13.38
C PRO A 15 -22.53 -18.33 14.44
N ARG A 16 -23.78 -18.20 14.91
CA ARG A 16 -24.39 -19.17 15.80
C ARG A 16 -24.76 -20.45 15.07
N ASN A 17 -25.24 -20.30 13.84
CA ASN A 17 -25.63 -21.40 12.97
C ASN A 17 -25.24 -21.10 11.52
N VAL A 18 -24.87 -22.15 10.77
CA VAL A 18 -24.43 -22.08 9.38
C VAL A 18 -25.30 -23.01 8.51
N ALA A 19 -25.84 -22.46 7.42
CA ALA A 19 -26.45 -23.28 6.36
C ALA A 19 -25.47 -23.51 5.21
N VAL A 20 -25.53 -24.67 4.55
CA VAL A 20 -24.77 -24.97 3.31
C VAL A 20 -25.75 -25.31 2.20
N ILE A 21 -25.96 -24.35 1.29
CA ILE A 21 -26.94 -24.45 0.19
C ILE A 21 -26.29 -25.11 -1.01
N GLY A 22 -26.92 -26.16 -1.53
CA GLY A 22 -26.36 -27.00 -2.58
C GLY A 22 -25.56 -28.19 -2.01
N ALA A 23 -25.79 -28.54 -0.72
CA ALA A 23 -25.11 -29.64 -0.06
C ALA A 23 -25.27 -30.96 -0.85
N SER A 24 -24.27 -31.83 -0.79
CA SER A 24 -24.22 -33.09 -1.50
C SER A 24 -23.63 -34.18 -0.64
N ALA A 25 -24.13 -35.41 -0.76
CA ALA A 25 -23.57 -36.59 -0.14
C ALA A 25 -22.28 -37.09 -0.83
N SER A 26 -21.94 -36.57 -2.02
CA SER A 26 -20.81 -36.98 -2.84
C SER A 26 -19.49 -36.37 -2.36
N PRO A 27 -18.50 -37.15 -1.93
CA PRO A 27 -17.25 -36.62 -1.32
C PRO A 27 -16.39 -35.73 -2.24
N GLU A 28 -16.50 -35.88 -3.56
CA GLU A 28 -15.79 -35.05 -4.53
C GLU A 28 -16.37 -33.66 -4.69
N LYS A 29 -17.61 -33.44 -4.26
CA LYS A 29 -18.26 -32.14 -4.39
C LYS A 29 -17.73 -31.13 -3.38
N ILE A 30 -17.56 -29.89 -3.84
CA ILE A 30 -17.14 -28.75 -2.99
C ILE A 30 -18.04 -28.61 -1.76
N SER A 31 -19.36 -28.73 -1.95
CA SER A 31 -20.33 -28.63 -0.86
C SER A 31 -20.15 -29.69 0.23
N TYR A 32 -19.81 -30.94 -0.14
CA TYR A 32 -19.47 -31.98 0.81
C TYR A 32 -18.25 -31.58 1.65
N LYS A 33 -17.19 -31.08 0.98
CA LYS A 33 -15.95 -30.64 1.67
C LYS A 33 -16.24 -29.53 2.66
N VAL A 34 -17.07 -28.55 2.32
CA VAL A 34 -17.48 -27.47 3.22
C VAL A 34 -18.19 -28.01 4.45
N VAL A 35 -19.22 -28.88 4.29
CA VAL A 35 -19.92 -29.50 5.44
C VAL A 35 -18.94 -30.30 6.30
N ASN A 36 -18.11 -31.15 5.67
CA ASN A 36 -17.13 -31.98 6.37
C ASN A 36 -16.09 -31.14 7.16
N ASN A 37 -15.63 -30.04 6.58
CA ASN A 37 -14.66 -29.16 7.22
C ASN A 37 -15.29 -28.45 8.42
N ILE A 38 -16.52 -27.93 8.31
CA ILE A 38 -17.21 -27.29 9.45
C ILE A 38 -17.39 -28.29 10.60
N LEU A 39 -17.88 -29.49 10.31
CA LEU A 39 -18.10 -30.53 11.33
C LEU A 39 -16.78 -30.99 11.99
N SER A 40 -15.71 -31.10 11.20
CA SER A 40 -14.43 -31.62 11.66
C SER A 40 -13.58 -30.58 12.41
N SER A 41 -13.86 -29.28 12.27
CA SER A 41 -13.08 -28.20 12.87
C SER A 41 -13.41 -27.94 14.34
N GLY A 42 -14.44 -28.60 14.89
CA GLY A 42 -14.90 -28.39 16.26
C GLY A 42 -15.86 -27.22 16.42
N TYR A 43 -16.49 -26.78 15.34
CA TYR A 43 -17.56 -25.78 15.39
C TYR A 43 -18.73 -26.28 16.25
N ARG A 44 -19.22 -25.42 17.16
CA ARG A 44 -20.24 -25.77 18.16
C ARG A 44 -21.65 -25.33 17.77
N GLY A 45 -21.79 -24.53 16.72
CA GLY A 45 -23.09 -24.08 16.22
C GLY A 45 -23.79 -25.17 15.38
N GLY A 46 -25.05 -24.93 15.04
CA GLY A 46 -25.82 -25.80 14.15
C GLY A 46 -25.31 -25.72 12.71
N VAL A 47 -25.27 -26.88 12.04
CA VAL A 47 -24.91 -26.99 10.61
C VAL A 47 -26.11 -27.57 9.87
N TYR A 48 -26.66 -26.80 8.94
CA TYR A 48 -27.86 -27.13 8.20
C TYR A 48 -27.59 -27.28 6.71
N PRO A 49 -27.34 -28.52 6.23
CA PRO A 49 -27.20 -28.75 4.79
C PRO A 49 -28.56 -28.63 4.10
N VAL A 50 -28.57 -27.94 2.94
CA VAL A 50 -29.78 -27.69 2.16
C VAL A 50 -29.64 -28.21 0.74
N ASN A 51 -30.59 -29.08 0.32
CA ASN A 51 -30.68 -29.57 -1.06
C ASN A 51 -32.15 -29.88 -1.41
N PRO A 52 -32.69 -29.38 -2.55
CA PRO A 52 -34.10 -29.64 -2.92
C PRO A 52 -34.49 -31.12 -3.00
N LYS A 53 -33.49 -32.01 -3.23
CA LYS A 53 -33.74 -33.45 -3.27
C LYS A 53 -33.88 -34.09 -1.85
N GLY A 54 -33.53 -33.33 -0.80
CA GLY A 54 -33.44 -33.90 0.54
C GLY A 54 -32.30 -34.95 0.64
N GLY A 55 -32.41 -35.84 1.60
CA GLY A 55 -31.43 -36.89 1.86
C GLY A 55 -30.57 -36.62 3.08
N GLU A 56 -29.39 -37.22 3.12
CA GLU A 56 -28.45 -37.12 4.26
C GLU A 56 -27.03 -36.88 3.79
N VAL A 57 -26.26 -36.09 4.55
CA VAL A 57 -24.83 -35.90 4.37
C VAL A 57 -24.12 -35.92 5.72
N LEU A 58 -23.13 -36.79 5.88
CA LEU A 58 -22.31 -36.91 7.10
C LEU A 58 -23.13 -37.02 8.41
N GLY A 59 -24.26 -37.75 8.37
CA GLY A 59 -25.15 -37.92 9.51
C GLY A 59 -26.14 -36.77 9.75
N LEU A 60 -26.15 -35.76 8.88
CA LEU A 60 -27.11 -34.65 8.95
C LEU A 60 -28.19 -34.78 7.89
N SER A 61 -29.49 -34.69 8.29
CA SER A 61 -30.59 -34.60 7.35
C SER A 61 -30.54 -33.28 6.55
N MET A 62 -30.69 -33.36 5.22
CA MET A 62 -30.72 -32.20 4.36
C MET A 62 -32.13 -31.61 4.29
N ALA A 63 -32.29 -30.35 4.69
CA ALA A 63 -33.49 -29.57 4.44
C ALA A 63 -33.69 -29.37 2.95
N ARG A 64 -34.93 -29.37 2.44
CA ARG A 64 -35.25 -29.19 1.02
C ARG A 64 -35.15 -27.72 0.60
N ASN A 65 -35.37 -26.79 1.54
CA ASN A 65 -35.23 -25.34 1.34
C ASN A 65 -34.95 -24.66 2.68
N MET A 66 -34.60 -23.39 2.64
CA MET A 66 -34.21 -22.61 3.85
C MET A 66 -35.36 -22.47 4.87
N LYS A 67 -36.61 -22.51 4.43
CA LYS A 67 -37.81 -22.36 5.33
C LYS A 67 -38.07 -23.58 6.21
N GLU A 68 -37.50 -24.73 5.87
CA GLU A 68 -37.60 -25.94 6.72
C GLU A 68 -36.69 -25.86 7.97
N ILE A 69 -35.69 -24.92 7.97
CA ILE A 69 -34.82 -24.70 9.12
C ILE A 69 -35.54 -23.81 10.13
N GLN A 70 -35.79 -24.33 11.32
CA GLN A 70 -36.49 -23.63 12.39
C GLN A 70 -35.59 -22.72 13.23
N GLU A 71 -34.29 -23.03 13.28
CA GLU A 71 -33.31 -22.27 14.04
C GLU A 71 -32.82 -21.06 13.28
N PRO A 72 -32.51 -19.93 13.95
CA PRO A 72 -31.95 -18.75 13.30
C PRO A 72 -30.60 -19.07 12.66
N VAL A 73 -30.45 -18.79 11.37
CA VAL A 73 -29.18 -18.94 10.61
C VAL A 73 -28.54 -17.59 10.41
N ASP A 74 -27.31 -17.42 10.91
CA ASP A 74 -26.59 -16.17 10.75
C ASP A 74 -25.80 -16.11 9.45
N MET A 75 -25.21 -17.24 8.98
CA MET A 75 -24.41 -17.32 7.77
C MET A 75 -24.88 -18.48 6.87
N ALA A 76 -24.93 -18.25 5.56
CA ALA A 76 -25.19 -19.30 4.57
C ALA A 76 -24.03 -19.39 3.54
N CYS A 77 -23.46 -20.59 3.39
CA CYS A 77 -22.49 -20.90 2.33
C CYS A 77 -23.24 -21.37 1.08
N ILE A 78 -23.12 -20.64 -0.02
CA ILE A 78 -23.83 -20.94 -1.29
C ILE A 78 -22.87 -21.62 -2.26
N THR A 79 -23.20 -22.85 -2.68
CA THR A 79 -22.39 -23.72 -3.54
C THR A 79 -23.14 -24.19 -4.79
N VAL A 80 -24.28 -23.57 -5.10
CA VAL A 80 -25.09 -23.90 -6.29
C VAL A 80 -24.51 -23.25 -7.56
N PRO A 81 -24.84 -23.75 -8.77
CA PRO A 81 -24.44 -23.08 -10.03
C PRO A 81 -24.86 -21.60 -10.07
N ALA A 82 -24.06 -20.74 -10.73
CA ALA A 82 -24.26 -19.27 -10.75
C ALA A 82 -25.69 -18.85 -11.00
N LYS A 83 -26.37 -19.40 -12.00
CA LYS A 83 -27.78 -19.12 -12.35
C LYS A 83 -28.80 -19.35 -11.23
N LEU A 84 -28.44 -20.07 -10.18
CA LEU A 84 -29.31 -20.38 -9.06
C LEU A 84 -28.94 -19.56 -7.81
N VAL A 85 -27.86 -18.78 -7.85
CA VAL A 85 -27.36 -18.05 -6.67
C VAL A 85 -28.34 -16.98 -6.22
N LEU A 86 -28.91 -16.19 -7.16
CA LEU A 86 -29.87 -15.14 -6.79
C LEU A 86 -31.10 -15.69 -6.06
N GLU A 87 -31.63 -16.84 -6.49
CA GLU A 87 -32.75 -17.47 -5.82
C GLU A 87 -32.35 -18.00 -4.44
N ALA A 88 -31.17 -18.59 -4.29
CA ALA A 88 -30.64 -18.99 -2.99
C ALA A 88 -30.48 -17.78 -2.02
N VAL A 89 -30.04 -16.62 -2.55
CA VAL A 89 -29.94 -15.37 -1.77
C VAL A 89 -31.32 -14.88 -1.33
N LYS A 90 -32.34 -14.98 -2.20
CA LYS A 90 -33.75 -14.66 -1.85
C LYS A 90 -34.30 -15.58 -0.74
N ASP A 91 -34.00 -16.86 -0.82
CA ASP A 91 -34.42 -17.83 0.22
C ASP A 91 -33.71 -17.52 1.56
N CYS A 92 -32.45 -17.13 1.54
CA CYS A 92 -31.72 -16.67 2.73
C CYS A 92 -32.37 -15.42 3.35
N ALA A 93 -32.69 -14.42 2.51
CA ALA A 93 -33.33 -13.18 2.97
C ALA A 93 -34.69 -13.45 3.63
N ALA A 94 -35.49 -14.39 3.11
CA ALA A 94 -36.83 -14.74 3.62
C ALA A 94 -36.83 -15.25 5.07
N ILE A 95 -35.69 -15.80 5.55
CA ILE A 95 -35.54 -16.28 6.94
C ILE A 95 -34.60 -15.41 7.79
N GLY A 96 -34.14 -14.28 7.25
CA GLY A 96 -33.35 -13.29 7.97
C GLY A 96 -31.87 -13.65 8.17
N VAL A 97 -31.26 -14.43 7.26
CA VAL A 97 -29.82 -14.67 7.22
C VAL A 97 -29.07 -13.33 7.18
N LYS A 98 -27.97 -13.21 7.91
CA LYS A 98 -27.16 -11.97 8.00
C LYS A 98 -26.07 -11.89 6.94
N PHE A 99 -25.40 -13.01 6.66
CA PHE A 99 -24.28 -13.09 5.72
C PHE A 99 -24.45 -14.27 4.77
N VAL A 100 -24.18 -14.02 3.49
CA VAL A 100 -24.05 -15.09 2.49
C VAL A 100 -22.61 -15.13 2.00
N SER A 101 -22.02 -16.31 2.04
CA SER A 101 -20.67 -16.63 1.56
C SER A 101 -20.80 -17.39 0.25
N ILE A 102 -20.62 -16.72 -0.90
CA ILE A 102 -20.91 -17.26 -2.24
C ILE A 102 -19.63 -17.89 -2.82
N ILE A 103 -19.54 -19.22 -2.71
CA ILE A 103 -18.39 -19.99 -3.22
C ILE A 103 -18.43 -20.10 -4.74
N SER A 104 -19.61 -20.11 -5.32
CA SER A 104 -19.84 -20.25 -6.77
C SER A 104 -19.13 -19.16 -7.57
N SER A 105 -18.56 -19.54 -8.71
CA SER A 105 -17.98 -18.68 -9.75
C SER A 105 -18.93 -18.54 -10.95
N GLY A 106 -18.60 -17.67 -11.90
CA GLY A 106 -19.38 -17.40 -13.11
C GLY A 106 -19.99 -16.00 -13.15
N PHE A 107 -19.32 -15.02 -12.54
CA PHE A 107 -19.76 -13.64 -12.37
C PHE A 107 -18.79 -12.63 -13.03
N SER A 108 -18.37 -11.59 -12.33
CA SER A 108 -17.55 -10.52 -12.91
C SER A 108 -16.20 -10.99 -13.45
N GLU A 109 -15.66 -12.10 -12.95
CA GLU A 109 -14.42 -12.71 -13.45
C GLU A 109 -14.55 -13.29 -14.88
N ILE A 110 -15.78 -13.51 -15.36
CA ILE A 110 -16.08 -13.88 -16.76
C ILE A 110 -16.89 -12.80 -17.48
N GLY A 111 -16.99 -11.58 -16.92
CA GLY A 111 -17.71 -10.45 -17.50
C GLY A 111 -19.19 -10.32 -17.10
N ASN A 112 -19.74 -11.22 -16.30
CA ASN A 112 -21.13 -11.21 -15.86
C ASN A 112 -21.31 -10.29 -14.62
N THR A 113 -21.09 -8.99 -14.82
CA THR A 113 -21.11 -7.98 -13.73
C THR A 113 -22.51 -7.58 -13.32
N GLU A 114 -23.51 -7.67 -14.20
CA GLU A 114 -24.88 -7.26 -13.92
C GLU A 114 -25.55 -8.20 -12.89
N GLU A 115 -25.38 -9.51 -13.07
CA GLU A 115 -25.91 -10.51 -12.14
C GLU A 115 -25.25 -10.41 -10.76
N GLU A 116 -23.93 -10.17 -10.70
CA GLU A 116 -23.21 -9.93 -9.46
C GLU A 116 -23.75 -8.70 -8.71
N ARG A 117 -23.98 -7.60 -9.44
CA ARG A 117 -24.57 -6.37 -8.86
C ARG A 117 -25.99 -6.59 -8.37
N ALA A 118 -26.80 -7.35 -9.13
CA ALA A 118 -28.18 -7.66 -8.74
C ALA A 118 -28.22 -8.47 -7.42
N ILE A 119 -27.32 -9.44 -7.24
CA ILE A 119 -27.19 -10.22 -6.02
C ILE A 119 -26.82 -9.34 -4.84
N ALA A 120 -25.78 -8.51 -4.97
CA ALA A 120 -25.32 -7.62 -3.90
C ALA A 120 -26.41 -6.60 -3.53
N SER A 121 -27.05 -5.99 -4.52
CA SER A 121 -28.11 -5.02 -4.30
C SER A 121 -29.33 -5.63 -3.59
N TYR A 122 -29.75 -6.84 -3.99
CA TYR A 122 -30.85 -7.54 -3.35
C TYR A 122 -30.53 -7.85 -1.88
N ALA A 123 -29.34 -8.38 -1.61
CA ALA A 123 -28.91 -8.70 -0.26
C ALA A 123 -28.93 -7.46 0.65
N LEU A 124 -28.32 -6.35 0.18
CA LEU A 124 -28.29 -5.09 0.95
C LEU A 124 -29.68 -4.53 1.25
N GLN A 125 -30.62 -4.62 0.30
CA GLN A 125 -32.04 -4.20 0.52
C GLN A 125 -32.74 -5.02 1.60
N HIS A 126 -32.26 -6.22 1.90
CA HIS A 126 -32.81 -7.13 2.91
C HIS A 126 -31.93 -7.26 4.15
N ASN A 127 -31.11 -6.27 4.45
CA ASN A 127 -30.17 -6.25 5.59
C ASN A 127 -29.24 -7.48 5.66
N MET A 128 -28.78 -7.95 4.51
CA MET A 128 -27.87 -9.07 4.37
C MET A 128 -26.62 -8.62 3.64
N ARG A 129 -25.45 -9.15 4.01
CA ARG A 129 -24.17 -8.82 3.38
C ARG A 129 -23.66 -10.01 2.59
N VAL A 130 -22.88 -9.72 1.54
CA VAL A 130 -22.36 -10.74 0.61
C VAL A 130 -20.84 -10.78 0.67
N MET A 131 -20.28 -11.95 0.98
CA MET A 131 -18.85 -12.24 0.80
C MET A 131 -18.63 -13.03 -0.50
N GLY A 132 -17.72 -12.55 -1.33
CA GLY A 132 -17.50 -13.09 -2.68
C GLY A 132 -18.28 -12.31 -3.75
N PRO A 133 -18.79 -12.98 -4.80
CA PRO A 133 -18.69 -14.42 -5.13
C PRO A 133 -17.27 -14.88 -5.52
N ASN A 134 -17.15 -16.14 -5.98
CA ASN A 134 -15.91 -16.75 -6.43
C ASN A 134 -14.85 -16.84 -5.33
N ILE A 135 -15.20 -17.45 -4.20
CA ILE A 135 -14.34 -17.63 -3.03
C ILE A 135 -14.15 -19.10 -2.69
N PHE A 136 -13.13 -19.41 -1.88
CA PHE A 136 -13.02 -20.75 -1.30
C PHE A 136 -13.62 -20.86 0.12
N GLY A 137 -14.10 -19.76 0.70
CA GLY A 137 -14.76 -19.72 1.98
C GLY A 137 -14.01 -18.94 3.06
N ILE A 138 -14.36 -19.21 4.33
CA ILE A 138 -13.83 -18.55 5.52
C ILE A 138 -13.45 -19.60 6.59
N TYR A 139 -12.31 -19.33 7.27
CA TYR A 139 -11.91 -19.99 8.50
C TYR A 139 -11.85 -18.97 9.64
N SER A 140 -12.36 -19.31 10.80
CA SER A 140 -12.28 -18.52 12.04
C SER A 140 -11.87 -19.40 13.22
N ALA A 141 -10.77 -19.06 13.85
CA ALA A 141 -10.28 -19.77 15.04
C ALA A 141 -11.18 -19.55 16.26
N ASN A 142 -11.77 -18.35 16.39
CA ASN A 142 -12.68 -18.00 17.50
C ASN A 142 -13.89 -18.94 17.55
N ALA A 143 -14.55 -19.11 16.41
CA ALA A 143 -15.68 -20.04 16.29
C ALA A 143 -15.28 -21.50 16.14
N SER A 144 -13.97 -21.81 15.99
CA SER A 144 -13.49 -23.12 15.53
C SER A 144 -14.15 -23.56 14.22
N MET A 145 -14.44 -22.62 13.32
CA MET A 145 -15.20 -22.84 12.09
C MET A 145 -14.29 -22.88 10.88
N ASN A 146 -14.36 -23.96 10.11
CA ASN A 146 -13.73 -24.07 8.81
C ASN A 146 -14.79 -24.24 7.70
N ALA A 147 -15.38 -23.12 7.29
CA ALA A 147 -16.35 -23.06 6.22
C ALA A 147 -15.67 -22.86 4.84
N THR A 148 -14.55 -23.56 4.60
CA THR A 148 -13.82 -23.57 3.35
C THR A 148 -13.88 -24.95 2.69
N PHE A 149 -13.58 -25.02 1.38
CA PHE A 149 -13.30 -26.29 0.72
C PHE A 149 -11.79 -26.61 0.62
N GLY A 150 -10.97 -25.88 1.37
CA GLY A 150 -9.53 -26.11 1.50
C GLY A 150 -9.16 -27.28 2.44
N PRO A 151 -7.94 -27.30 2.96
CA PRO A 151 -7.49 -28.31 3.92
C PRO A 151 -8.40 -28.43 5.13
N LYS A 152 -8.65 -29.67 5.55
CA LYS A 152 -9.52 -29.99 6.69
C LYS A 152 -8.99 -29.45 8.02
N THR A 153 -7.67 -29.58 8.23
CA THR A 153 -6.99 -29.15 9.46
C THR A 153 -6.26 -27.86 9.22
N ILE A 154 -6.59 -26.84 10.01
CA ILE A 154 -5.91 -25.55 10.05
C ILE A 154 -5.43 -25.33 11.48
N GLN A 155 -4.14 -25.06 11.64
CA GLN A 155 -3.55 -24.80 12.95
C GLN A 155 -4.06 -23.47 13.49
N LYS A 156 -4.60 -23.46 14.70
CA LYS A 156 -5.01 -22.23 15.40
C LYS A 156 -3.80 -21.40 15.82
N GLY A 157 -3.90 -20.09 15.67
CA GLY A 157 -2.83 -19.17 16.07
C GLY A 157 -3.23 -17.71 15.92
N ASN A 158 -2.28 -16.85 15.55
CA ASN A 158 -2.42 -15.41 15.69
C ASN A 158 -2.28 -14.62 14.35
N VAL A 159 -2.18 -15.31 13.22
CA VAL A 159 -2.09 -14.67 11.89
C VAL A 159 -3.44 -14.69 11.22
N ALA A 160 -3.97 -13.54 10.83
CA ALA A 160 -5.12 -13.47 9.96
C ALA A 160 -4.66 -13.28 8.50
N ILE A 161 -5.27 -14.00 7.56
CA ILE A 161 -4.99 -13.85 6.14
C ILE A 161 -6.28 -13.46 5.41
N ILE A 162 -6.22 -12.35 4.68
CA ILE A 162 -7.26 -11.95 3.72
C ILE A 162 -6.67 -12.11 2.32
N THR A 163 -7.35 -12.86 1.46
CA THR A 163 -6.85 -13.13 0.10
C THR A 163 -7.93 -12.93 -0.96
N GLN A 164 -7.54 -12.30 -2.06
CA GLN A 164 -8.40 -12.18 -3.23
C GLN A 164 -8.37 -13.44 -4.10
N SER A 165 -7.26 -14.20 -4.08
CA SER A 165 -7.09 -15.42 -4.89
C SER A 165 -7.52 -16.67 -4.13
N GLY A 166 -8.44 -17.43 -4.73
CA GLY A 166 -8.92 -18.69 -4.16
C GLY A 166 -7.83 -19.79 -4.13
N ALA A 167 -7.23 -20.04 -5.27
CA ALA A 167 -6.21 -21.11 -5.40
C ALA A 167 -4.96 -20.80 -4.56
N LEU A 168 -4.47 -19.55 -4.60
CA LEU A 168 -3.33 -19.14 -3.80
C LEU A 168 -3.65 -19.22 -2.30
N GLY A 169 -4.86 -18.81 -1.89
CA GLY A 169 -5.31 -18.91 -0.50
C GLY A 169 -5.28 -20.33 0.06
N ILE A 170 -5.75 -21.31 -0.72
CA ILE A 170 -5.67 -22.73 -0.35
C ILE A 170 -4.20 -23.17 -0.22
N GLY A 171 -3.34 -22.76 -1.17
CA GLY A 171 -1.91 -23.02 -1.10
C GLY A 171 -1.25 -22.37 0.13
N MET A 172 -1.67 -21.17 0.49
CA MET A 172 -1.20 -20.48 1.71
C MET A 172 -1.55 -21.26 2.98
N ILE A 173 -2.75 -21.82 3.11
CA ILE A 173 -3.13 -22.68 4.24
C ILE A 173 -2.16 -23.86 4.34
N GLY A 174 -1.86 -24.54 3.23
CA GLY A 174 -0.88 -25.62 3.23
C GLY A 174 0.53 -25.17 3.68
N LYS A 175 0.96 -24.00 3.19
CA LYS A 175 2.27 -23.43 3.53
C LYS A 175 2.35 -23.02 5.01
N THR A 176 1.28 -22.49 5.60
CA THR A 176 1.26 -22.12 7.02
C THR A 176 1.44 -23.35 7.91
N ALA A 177 0.86 -24.50 7.56
CA ALA A 177 1.04 -25.75 8.28
C ALA A 177 2.52 -26.21 8.27
N VAL A 178 3.17 -26.16 7.10
CA VAL A 178 4.60 -26.53 6.98
C VAL A 178 5.51 -25.54 7.73
N ALA A 179 5.16 -24.25 7.71
CA ALA A 179 5.94 -23.19 8.38
C ALA A 179 5.65 -23.07 9.88
N ASN A 180 4.79 -23.91 10.44
CA ASN A 180 4.30 -23.83 11.82
C ASN A 180 3.73 -22.45 12.17
N ILE A 181 2.89 -21.90 11.28
CA ILE A 181 2.19 -20.62 11.46
C ILE A 181 0.72 -20.93 11.75
N GLY A 182 0.27 -20.58 12.94
CA GLY A 182 -1.13 -20.73 13.30
C GLY A 182 -1.97 -19.56 12.83
N LEU A 183 -3.18 -19.86 12.33
CA LEU A 183 -4.11 -18.87 11.83
C LEU A 183 -5.18 -18.49 12.86
N SER A 184 -5.49 -17.20 13.00
CA SER A 184 -6.67 -16.69 13.69
C SER A 184 -7.87 -16.63 12.75
N ALA A 185 -7.63 -16.26 11.51
CA ALA A 185 -8.63 -16.22 10.44
C ALA A 185 -8.00 -16.44 9.07
N MET A 186 -8.79 -16.98 8.15
CA MET A 186 -8.47 -17.05 6.72
C MET A 186 -9.72 -16.71 5.93
N VAL A 187 -9.68 -15.63 5.17
CA VAL A 187 -10.86 -15.11 4.46
C VAL A 187 -10.55 -14.91 2.98
N SER A 188 -11.37 -15.52 2.14
CA SER A 188 -11.34 -15.27 0.69
C SER A 188 -12.36 -14.21 0.34
N VAL A 189 -11.94 -13.12 -0.31
CA VAL A 189 -12.84 -12.03 -0.71
C VAL A 189 -13.34 -12.14 -2.15
N GLY A 190 -12.64 -12.91 -2.99
CA GLY A 190 -13.03 -13.16 -4.39
C GLY A 190 -13.28 -11.90 -5.19
N ASN A 191 -14.45 -11.81 -5.83
CA ASN A 191 -14.82 -10.67 -6.67
C ASN A 191 -15.17 -9.39 -5.90
N LYS A 192 -15.37 -9.46 -4.58
CA LYS A 192 -15.70 -8.30 -3.71
C LYS A 192 -16.96 -7.55 -4.15
N ALA A 193 -18.06 -8.29 -4.35
CA ALA A 193 -19.31 -7.66 -4.78
C ALA A 193 -19.88 -6.68 -3.74
N ASP A 194 -19.68 -6.97 -2.44
CA ASP A 194 -20.12 -6.13 -1.30
C ASP A 194 -19.01 -6.03 -0.24
N ILE A 195 -18.70 -7.12 0.48
CA ILE A 195 -17.65 -7.11 1.53
C ILE A 195 -16.28 -7.00 0.89
N THR A 196 -15.48 -6.04 1.39
CA THR A 196 -14.12 -5.78 0.97
C THR A 196 -13.12 -6.01 2.11
N GLU A 197 -11.85 -5.83 1.84
CA GLU A 197 -10.79 -5.89 2.83
C GLU A 197 -11.05 -4.92 4.00
N SER A 198 -11.64 -3.75 3.72
CA SER A 198 -11.91 -2.72 4.74
C SER A 198 -12.86 -3.20 5.82
N ASP A 199 -13.93 -3.92 5.45
CA ASP A 199 -14.89 -4.48 6.40
C ASP A 199 -14.24 -5.53 7.31
N LEU A 200 -13.38 -6.36 6.74
CA LEU A 200 -12.68 -7.44 7.46
C LEU A 200 -11.60 -6.89 8.39
N LEU A 201 -10.90 -5.85 7.97
CA LEU A 201 -9.89 -5.17 8.77
C LEU A 201 -10.47 -4.57 10.05
N ASP A 202 -11.66 -4.01 10.00
CA ASP A 202 -12.34 -3.45 11.19
C ASP A 202 -12.61 -4.53 12.25
N TYR A 203 -13.06 -5.73 11.85
CA TYR A 203 -13.21 -6.86 12.78
C TYR A 203 -11.87 -7.34 13.32
N LEU A 204 -10.89 -7.58 12.43
CA LEU A 204 -9.59 -8.12 12.82
C LEU A 204 -8.77 -7.16 13.67
N MET A 205 -9.03 -5.86 13.59
CA MET A 205 -8.42 -4.87 14.46
C MET A 205 -8.76 -5.09 15.92
N GLU A 206 -10.01 -5.46 16.22
CA GLU A 206 -10.51 -5.69 17.59
C GLU A 206 -10.39 -7.16 18.03
N ASP A 207 -10.16 -8.10 17.12
CA ASP A 207 -10.03 -9.51 17.43
C ASP A 207 -8.77 -9.78 18.29
N ALA A 208 -8.95 -10.18 19.55
CA ALA A 208 -7.85 -10.43 20.49
C ALA A 208 -6.94 -11.60 20.06
N GLN A 209 -7.43 -12.54 19.27
CA GLN A 209 -6.67 -13.67 18.75
C GLN A 209 -5.66 -13.22 17.67
N THR A 210 -6.01 -12.22 16.86
CA THR A 210 -5.18 -11.76 15.75
C THR A 210 -4.08 -10.81 16.23
N LYS A 211 -2.82 -11.13 15.95
CA LYS A 211 -1.64 -10.28 16.23
C LYS A 211 -1.10 -9.59 14.98
N VAL A 212 -1.22 -10.21 13.82
CA VAL A 212 -0.75 -9.68 12.53
C VAL A 212 -1.73 -10.05 11.43
N ILE A 213 -1.89 -9.17 10.45
CA ILE A 213 -2.79 -9.37 9.32
C ILE A 213 -1.98 -9.40 8.04
N MET A 214 -2.17 -10.44 7.23
CA MET A 214 -1.59 -10.56 5.90
C MET A 214 -2.66 -10.32 4.85
N LEU A 215 -2.39 -9.41 3.92
CA LEU A 215 -3.27 -9.10 2.79
C LEU A 215 -2.63 -9.58 1.49
N TYR A 216 -3.36 -10.37 0.71
CA TYR A 216 -3.03 -10.62 -0.69
C TYR A 216 -4.11 -9.98 -1.57
N THR A 217 -3.74 -9.00 -2.40
CA THR A 217 -4.67 -8.30 -3.27
C THR A 217 -4.18 -8.25 -4.72
N GLU A 218 -5.12 -8.32 -5.65
CA GLU A 218 -4.89 -8.21 -7.10
C GLU A 218 -5.39 -6.87 -7.64
N GLY A 219 -6.48 -6.35 -7.09
CA GLY A 219 -7.07 -5.05 -7.41
C GLY A 219 -7.75 -4.43 -6.20
N ILE A 220 -7.88 -3.10 -6.19
CA ILE A 220 -8.54 -2.33 -5.14
C ILE A 220 -9.81 -1.73 -5.72
N ARG A 221 -10.95 -1.90 -5.05
CA ARG A 221 -12.25 -1.36 -5.49
C ARG A 221 -12.62 -0.04 -4.83
N ASP A 222 -12.44 0.07 -3.53
CA ASP A 222 -12.77 1.25 -2.72
C ASP A 222 -11.52 1.66 -1.93
N GLY A 223 -10.63 2.38 -2.60
CA GLY A 223 -9.34 2.74 -2.03
C GLY A 223 -9.43 3.79 -0.93
N GLU A 224 -10.37 4.73 -1.01
CA GLU A 224 -10.54 5.75 0.04
C GLU A 224 -10.89 5.07 1.36
N ARG A 225 -11.87 4.17 1.35
CA ARG A 225 -12.25 3.41 2.53
C ARG A 225 -11.15 2.46 3.02
N LEU A 226 -10.39 1.88 2.07
CA LEU A 226 -9.26 1.01 2.41
C LEU A 226 -8.15 1.80 3.11
N ILE A 227 -7.80 3.01 2.63
CA ILE A 227 -6.83 3.91 3.26
C ILE A 227 -7.23 4.23 4.71
N GLU A 228 -8.50 4.57 4.94
CA GLU A 228 -9.03 4.84 6.28
C GLU A 228 -8.89 3.62 7.20
N ALA A 229 -9.26 2.43 6.72
CA ALA A 229 -9.15 1.19 7.48
C ALA A 229 -7.69 0.84 7.77
N LEU A 230 -6.81 0.87 6.76
CA LEU A 230 -5.38 0.60 6.91
C LEU A 230 -4.73 1.54 7.92
N SER A 231 -5.00 2.86 7.82
CA SER A 231 -4.43 3.87 8.71
C SER A 231 -4.84 3.69 10.18
N ARG A 232 -6.05 3.18 10.44
CA ARG A 232 -6.49 2.85 11.80
C ARG A 232 -5.86 1.56 12.30
N VAL A 233 -5.89 0.51 11.47
CA VAL A 233 -5.49 -0.84 11.88
C VAL A 233 -3.99 -0.94 12.12
N THR A 234 -3.16 -0.33 11.27
CA THR A 234 -1.69 -0.37 11.41
C THR A 234 -1.18 0.26 12.71
N ARG A 235 -1.98 1.14 13.34
CA ARG A 235 -1.71 1.68 14.68
C ARG A 235 -1.95 0.70 15.83
N LYS A 236 -2.70 -0.37 15.58
CA LYS A 236 -2.98 -1.42 16.57
C LYS A 236 -2.26 -2.73 16.24
N LYS A 237 -2.23 -3.10 14.96
CA LYS A 237 -1.69 -4.38 14.48
C LYS A 237 -0.90 -4.19 13.19
N PRO A 238 0.25 -4.83 13.02
CA PRO A 238 0.98 -4.81 11.76
C PRO A 238 0.16 -5.45 10.65
N ILE A 239 0.20 -4.82 9.48
CA ILE A 239 -0.37 -5.34 8.23
C ILE A 239 0.78 -5.60 7.27
N VAL A 240 0.87 -6.83 6.77
CA VAL A 240 1.81 -7.26 5.72
C VAL A 240 1.04 -7.44 4.43
N MET A 241 1.38 -6.72 3.38
CA MET A 241 0.68 -6.75 2.10
C MET A 241 1.54 -7.35 0.99
N ILE A 242 0.93 -8.23 0.22
CA ILE A 242 1.44 -8.69 -1.08
C ILE A 242 0.48 -8.21 -2.15
N LYS A 243 0.99 -7.50 -3.15
CA LYS A 243 0.23 -7.05 -4.31
C LYS A 243 0.75 -7.77 -5.57
N SER A 244 -0.12 -8.46 -6.28
CA SER A 244 0.18 -8.97 -7.61
C SER A 244 -0.04 -7.92 -8.71
N GLY A 245 0.55 -8.12 -9.89
CA GLY A 245 0.41 -7.17 -11.00
C GLY A 245 1.26 -5.91 -10.83
N ARG A 246 2.48 -6.02 -10.30
CA ARG A 246 3.42 -4.90 -10.08
C ARG A 246 4.00 -4.35 -11.38
N SER A 247 4.33 -5.21 -12.33
CA SER A 247 4.85 -4.79 -13.64
C SER A 247 3.71 -4.51 -14.62
N LYS A 248 3.98 -3.75 -15.69
CA LYS A 248 3.00 -3.50 -16.76
C LYS A 248 2.39 -4.79 -17.31
N ARG A 249 3.20 -5.84 -17.53
CA ARG A 249 2.70 -7.15 -17.98
C ARG A 249 1.89 -7.86 -16.89
N GLY A 250 2.36 -7.80 -15.65
CA GLY A 250 1.64 -8.36 -14.50
C GLY A 250 0.30 -7.67 -14.27
N ALA A 251 0.23 -6.34 -14.44
CA ALA A 251 -1.01 -5.56 -14.33
C ALA A 251 -2.05 -5.99 -15.40
N LEU A 252 -1.62 -6.21 -16.64
CA LEU A 252 -2.48 -6.76 -17.70
C LEU A 252 -2.99 -8.17 -17.39
N ALA A 253 -2.11 -9.03 -16.85
CA ALA A 253 -2.50 -10.38 -16.43
C ALA A 253 -3.51 -10.33 -15.27
N ALA A 254 -3.29 -9.50 -14.25
CA ALA A 254 -4.21 -9.32 -13.14
C ALA A 254 -5.57 -8.76 -13.60
N ALA A 255 -5.58 -7.78 -14.49
CA ALA A 255 -6.82 -7.20 -15.05
C ALA A 255 -7.63 -8.25 -15.84
N SER A 256 -6.96 -9.12 -16.62
CA SER A 256 -7.60 -10.22 -17.33
C SER A 256 -8.19 -11.28 -16.40
N HIS A 257 -7.60 -11.45 -15.20
CA HIS A 257 -8.03 -12.44 -14.22
C HIS A 257 -9.17 -11.93 -13.31
N THR A 258 -9.16 -10.64 -12.97
CA THR A 258 -10.09 -10.07 -11.97
C THR A 258 -11.15 -9.17 -12.58
N GLY A 259 -11.04 -8.83 -13.88
CA GLY A 259 -11.91 -7.83 -14.52
C GLY A 259 -11.73 -6.41 -14.01
N ALA A 260 -10.75 -6.14 -13.14
CA ALA A 260 -10.47 -4.82 -12.57
C ALA A 260 -9.19 -4.22 -13.17
N LEU A 261 -9.22 -2.93 -13.54
CA LEU A 261 -8.02 -2.19 -13.91
C LEU A 261 -7.07 -2.12 -12.69
N ALA A 262 -5.86 -2.61 -12.84
CA ALA A 262 -4.82 -2.40 -11.84
C ALA A 262 -4.32 -0.95 -11.94
N GLY A 263 -4.38 -0.21 -10.84
CA GLY A 263 -3.75 1.12 -10.73
C GLY A 263 -2.21 1.04 -10.82
N SER A 264 -1.54 2.19 -10.89
CA SER A 264 -0.06 2.25 -10.86
C SER A 264 0.48 1.63 -9.57
N ASP A 265 1.47 0.74 -9.71
CA ASP A 265 2.12 0.09 -8.56
C ASP A 265 2.90 1.09 -7.70
N GLU A 266 3.46 2.12 -8.31
CA GLU A 266 4.17 3.22 -7.64
C GLU A 266 3.23 4.01 -6.71
N VAL A 267 2.03 4.35 -7.22
CA VAL A 267 0.98 5.02 -6.42
C VAL A 267 0.54 4.15 -5.24
N LEU A 268 0.32 2.86 -5.48
CA LEU A 268 -0.04 1.94 -4.41
C LEU A 268 1.05 1.88 -3.33
N ASP A 269 2.32 1.74 -3.73
CA ASP A 269 3.45 1.61 -2.81
C ASP A 269 3.52 2.78 -1.83
N ASP A 270 3.45 3.99 -2.36
CA ASP A 270 3.50 5.21 -1.57
C ASP A 270 2.28 5.37 -0.63
N ILE A 271 1.08 5.01 -1.11
CA ILE A 271 -0.14 5.13 -0.32
C ILE A 271 -0.17 4.09 0.81
N VAL A 272 0.17 2.84 0.54
CA VAL A 272 0.16 1.82 1.61
C VAL A 272 1.27 2.09 2.63
N LYS A 273 2.41 2.65 2.21
CA LYS A 273 3.47 3.13 3.08
C LYS A 273 3.01 4.31 3.95
N GLN A 274 2.29 5.29 3.37
CA GLN A 274 1.63 6.37 4.13
C GLN A 274 0.74 5.82 5.25
N CYS A 275 0.01 4.73 4.98
CA CYS A 275 -0.83 4.05 5.97
C CYS A 275 -0.05 3.19 6.98
N GLY A 276 1.26 3.04 6.86
CA GLY A 276 2.09 2.19 7.72
C GLY A 276 1.99 0.70 7.43
N VAL A 277 1.55 0.32 6.24
CA VAL A 277 1.50 -1.07 5.78
C VAL A 277 2.90 -1.53 5.35
N LEU A 278 3.26 -2.73 5.72
CA LEU A 278 4.51 -3.37 5.34
C LEU A 278 4.31 -4.15 4.04
N ARG A 279 4.96 -3.72 2.98
CA ARG A 279 4.82 -4.34 1.66
C ARG A 279 5.90 -5.38 1.42
N ALA A 280 5.52 -6.66 1.37
CA ALA A 280 6.42 -7.76 1.07
C ALA A 280 6.60 -7.94 -0.44
N GLU A 281 7.82 -8.33 -0.84
CA GLU A 281 8.15 -8.60 -2.25
C GLU A 281 7.79 -10.02 -2.70
N SER A 282 7.75 -10.95 -1.75
CA SER A 282 7.43 -12.35 -2.01
C SER A 282 6.52 -12.94 -0.94
N ILE A 283 5.85 -14.04 -1.30
CA ILE A 283 5.03 -14.81 -0.37
C ILE A 283 5.87 -15.34 0.80
N GLN A 284 7.10 -15.78 0.54
CA GLN A 284 8.00 -16.29 1.57
C GLN A 284 8.37 -15.20 2.56
N GLU A 285 8.71 -14.00 2.08
CA GLU A 285 9.01 -12.84 2.92
C GLU A 285 7.81 -12.46 3.81
N ALA A 286 6.59 -12.41 3.23
CA ALA A 286 5.40 -12.12 4.01
C ALA A 286 5.14 -13.15 5.11
N PHE A 287 5.33 -14.43 4.84
CA PHE A 287 5.21 -15.47 5.86
C PHE A 287 6.29 -15.35 6.94
N ASN A 288 7.54 -15.06 6.57
CA ASN A 288 8.63 -14.84 7.51
C ASN A 288 8.31 -13.66 8.44
N TRP A 289 7.84 -12.53 7.88
CA TRP A 289 7.42 -11.37 8.68
C TRP A 289 6.25 -11.69 9.61
N CYS A 290 5.20 -12.32 9.10
CA CYS A 290 4.03 -12.69 9.92
C CYS A 290 4.43 -13.61 11.08
N LYS A 291 5.27 -14.61 10.82
CA LYS A 291 5.80 -15.51 11.87
C LYS A 291 6.61 -14.72 12.89
N PHE A 292 7.52 -13.85 12.43
CA PHE A 292 8.37 -13.06 13.31
C PHE A 292 7.58 -12.10 14.20
N PHE A 293 6.57 -11.41 13.65
CA PHE A 293 5.66 -10.56 14.44
C PHE A 293 4.90 -11.32 15.54
N THR A 294 4.61 -12.61 15.33
CA THR A 294 3.88 -13.40 16.35
C THR A 294 4.79 -13.97 17.44
N THR A 295 6.09 -14.11 17.17
CA THR A 295 7.06 -14.78 18.05
C THR A 295 8.09 -13.84 18.67
N SER A 296 8.22 -12.61 18.17
CA SER A 296 9.20 -11.63 18.64
C SER A 296 8.53 -10.44 19.35
N SER A 297 9.25 -9.86 20.29
CA SER A 297 8.84 -8.63 20.97
C SER A 297 9.21 -7.39 20.14
N SER A 298 8.46 -6.29 20.31
CA SER A 298 8.82 -4.99 19.70
C SER A 298 10.06 -4.41 20.41
N PRO A 299 11.11 -3.98 19.68
CA PRO A 299 12.32 -3.46 20.28
C PRO A 299 12.08 -2.11 20.96
N LYS A 300 12.80 -1.83 22.05
CA LYS A 300 12.71 -0.52 22.75
C LYS A 300 13.39 0.62 22.02
N GLY A 301 14.37 0.33 21.16
CA GLY A 301 15.15 1.26 20.37
C GLY A 301 15.54 0.68 19.02
N GLU A 302 16.48 1.32 18.31
CA GLU A 302 16.89 0.92 16.95
C GLU A 302 18.32 0.35 16.90
N ASN A 303 19.11 0.47 17.96
CA ASN A 303 20.49 0.01 17.99
C ASN A 303 20.56 -1.53 17.90
N THR A 304 21.09 -2.01 16.80
CA THR A 304 21.27 -3.43 16.50
C THR A 304 22.74 -3.79 16.52
N VAL A 305 23.09 -4.95 17.04
CA VAL A 305 24.42 -5.53 16.88
C VAL A 305 24.36 -6.82 16.09
N ILE A 306 25.37 -7.03 15.25
CA ILE A 306 25.61 -8.28 14.53
C ILE A 306 26.72 -9.03 15.29
N ILE A 307 26.48 -10.31 15.62
CA ILE A 307 27.46 -11.20 16.22
C ILE A 307 27.73 -12.32 15.23
N THR A 308 28.99 -12.54 14.86
CA THR A 308 29.38 -13.51 13.83
C THR A 308 30.70 -14.20 14.14
N ASN A 309 30.90 -15.41 13.61
CA ASN A 309 32.21 -16.08 13.56
C ASN A 309 32.89 -15.98 12.18
N GLY A 310 32.26 -15.27 11.24
CA GLY A 310 32.77 -15.15 9.87
C GLY A 310 32.65 -13.74 9.36
N GLY A 311 33.78 -13.07 9.07
CA GLY A 311 33.79 -11.69 8.59
C GLY A 311 32.97 -11.49 7.30
N GLY A 312 33.04 -12.43 6.35
CA GLY A 312 32.31 -12.35 5.08
C GLY A 312 30.78 -12.31 5.24
N ILE A 313 30.20 -13.16 6.07
CA ILE A 313 28.75 -13.16 6.33
C ILE A 313 28.34 -11.91 7.13
N GLY A 314 29.25 -11.39 7.98
CA GLY A 314 29.04 -10.12 8.69
C GLY A 314 28.90 -8.94 7.73
N VAL A 315 29.73 -8.87 6.66
CA VAL A 315 29.64 -7.84 5.62
C VAL A 315 28.30 -7.95 4.88
N ILE A 316 27.90 -9.15 4.47
CA ILE A 316 26.58 -9.38 3.83
C ILE A 316 25.44 -8.90 4.73
N ALA A 317 25.52 -9.14 6.03
CA ALA A 317 24.50 -8.68 6.98
C ALA A 317 24.48 -7.15 7.12
N THR A 318 25.63 -6.48 7.02
CA THR A 318 25.72 -5.02 7.03
C THR A 318 25.03 -4.44 5.79
N ASP A 319 25.28 -4.99 4.60
CA ASP A 319 24.58 -4.59 3.36
C ASP A 319 23.05 -4.81 3.47
N ALA A 320 22.66 -5.93 4.05
CA ALA A 320 21.24 -6.21 4.30
C ALA A 320 20.62 -5.22 5.31
N CYS A 321 21.35 -4.82 6.36
CA CYS A 321 20.89 -3.83 7.32
C CYS A 321 20.67 -2.46 6.65
N GLU A 322 21.54 -2.05 5.75
CA GLU A 322 21.36 -0.81 4.96
C GLU A 322 20.11 -0.91 4.07
N LYS A 323 19.97 -2.02 3.33
CA LYS A 323 18.80 -2.25 2.46
C LYS A 323 17.46 -2.18 3.22
N TYR A 324 17.39 -2.82 4.39
CA TYR A 324 16.16 -2.90 5.18
C TYR A 324 16.08 -1.85 6.31
N GLN A 325 16.95 -0.84 6.27
CA GLN A 325 16.97 0.28 7.23
C GLN A 325 17.03 -0.16 8.70
N VAL A 326 17.86 -1.17 8.99
CA VAL A 326 18.18 -1.61 10.33
C VAL A 326 19.41 -0.85 10.80
N GLN A 327 19.26 -0.01 11.82
CA GLN A 327 20.34 0.81 12.35
C GLN A 327 21.34 -0.04 13.13
N LEU A 328 22.61 -0.01 12.73
CA LEU A 328 23.70 -0.63 13.47
C LEU A 328 24.20 0.30 14.58
N TYR A 329 24.55 -0.27 15.73
CA TYR A 329 25.11 0.47 16.84
C TYR A 329 26.59 0.75 16.61
N GLU A 330 27.02 2.02 16.67
CA GLU A 330 28.37 2.45 16.23
C GLU A 330 29.26 3.02 17.35
N ASP A 331 28.74 3.16 18.61
CA ASP A 331 29.53 3.69 19.71
C ASP A 331 30.64 2.71 20.11
N LEU A 332 31.85 2.92 19.56
CA LEU A 332 32.99 2.03 19.71
C LEU A 332 33.45 1.91 21.17
N GLU A 333 33.41 2.97 21.97
CA GLU A 333 33.84 2.94 23.36
C GLU A 333 32.88 2.10 24.23
N VAL A 334 31.60 2.23 23.96
CA VAL A 334 30.59 1.37 24.61
C VAL A 334 30.72 -0.08 24.14
N MET A 335 30.90 -0.29 22.82
CA MET A 335 31.08 -1.63 22.24
C MET A 335 32.29 -2.36 22.84
N LYS A 336 33.44 -1.65 22.98
CA LYS A 336 34.63 -2.22 23.65
C LYS A 336 34.34 -2.65 25.08
N LYS A 337 33.64 -1.80 25.85
CA LYS A 337 33.28 -2.14 27.25
C LYS A 337 32.40 -3.37 27.34
N ILE A 338 31.49 -3.55 26.40
CA ILE A 338 30.54 -4.67 26.38
C ILE A 338 31.22 -5.98 25.96
N PHE A 339 32.02 -5.94 24.88
CA PHE A 339 32.43 -7.16 24.18
C PHE A 339 33.90 -7.56 24.37
N SER A 340 34.76 -6.71 24.97
CA SER A 340 36.19 -7.01 25.12
C SER A 340 36.52 -8.31 25.90
N GLN A 341 35.59 -8.77 26.73
CA GLN A 341 35.78 -10.06 27.45
C GLN A 341 35.26 -11.26 26.66
N SER A 342 34.43 -11.05 25.64
CA SER A 342 33.79 -12.12 24.86
C SER A 342 34.42 -12.26 23.46
N VAL A 343 35.25 -11.34 23.04
CA VAL A 343 35.89 -11.30 21.72
C VAL A 343 37.39 -11.57 21.90
N PRO A 344 37.99 -12.52 21.17
CA PRO A 344 39.41 -12.76 21.23
C PRO A 344 40.23 -11.57 20.66
N ASP A 345 41.52 -11.47 21.04
CA ASP A 345 42.39 -10.37 20.64
C ASP A 345 42.48 -10.14 19.12
N PHE A 346 42.30 -11.20 18.34
CA PHE A 346 42.30 -11.19 16.86
C PHE A 346 40.90 -11.05 16.27
N GLY A 347 39.87 -10.91 17.11
CA GLY A 347 38.49 -10.62 16.69
C GLY A 347 38.20 -9.12 16.55
N SER A 348 36.93 -8.75 16.40
CA SER A 348 36.51 -7.36 16.28
C SER A 348 35.36 -7.05 17.25
N VAL A 349 35.55 -5.99 18.04
CA VAL A 349 34.48 -5.42 18.88
C VAL A 349 33.69 -4.32 18.14
N LYS A 350 34.04 -4.01 16.90
CA LYS A 350 33.23 -3.14 16.03
C LYS A 350 32.04 -3.94 15.50
N ASN A 351 30.96 -3.25 15.21
CA ASN A 351 29.80 -3.88 14.55
C ASN A 351 30.11 -4.10 13.04
N PRO A 352 30.10 -5.33 12.53
CA PRO A 352 29.83 -6.63 13.18
C PRO A 352 30.85 -7.05 14.25
N ILE A 353 30.36 -7.63 15.35
CA ILE A 353 31.18 -8.26 16.39
C ILE A 353 31.72 -9.58 15.82
N ASP A 354 33.01 -9.67 15.55
CA ASP A 354 33.65 -10.86 14.98
C ASP A 354 34.32 -11.70 16.06
N LEU A 355 33.74 -12.86 16.36
CA LEU A 355 34.25 -13.84 17.31
C LEU A 355 35.34 -14.73 16.70
N SER A 356 35.63 -14.57 15.41
CA SER A 356 36.50 -15.38 14.58
C SER A 356 36.01 -16.82 14.30
N GLY A 357 36.63 -17.47 13.28
CA GLY A 357 36.30 -18.84 12.90
C GLY A 357 36.62 -19.89 13.93
N GLN A 358 37.26 -19.54 15.06
CA GLN A 358 37.55 -20.42 16.17
C GLN A 358 36.47 -20.41 17.29
N ALA A 359 35.46 -19.56 17.15
CA ALA A 359 34.40 -19.39 18.13
C ALA A 359 33.60 -20.68 18.33
N ARG A 360 33.28 -20.95 19.59
CA ARG A 360 32.41 -22.05 20.04
C ARG A 360 31.08 -21.52 20.53
N SER A 361 30.14 -22.42 20.83
CA SER A 361 28.82 -22.04 21.40
C SER A 361 28.96 -21.21 22.70
N THR A 362 29.98 -21.46 23.50
CA THR A 362 30.29 -20.69 24.73
C THR A 362 30.62 -19.23 24.44
N ASP A 363 31.37 -18.95 23.36
CA ASP A 363 31.76 -17.58 22.98
C ASP A 363 30.56 -16.80 22.47
N TYR A 364 29.72 -17.44 21.67
CA TYR A 364 28.42 -16.88 21.26
C TYR A 364 27.52 -16.57 22.44
N ASN A 365 27.38 -17.50 23.38
CA ASN A 365 26.56 -17.30 24.58
C ASN A 365 27.09 -16.12 25.42
N ALA A 366 28.43 -16.01 25.58
CA ALA A 366 29.01 -14.86 26.29
C ALA A 366 28.74 -13.52 25.60
N ALA A 367 28.92 -13.43 24.27
CA ALA A 367 28.66 -12.23 23.50
C ALA A 367 27.16 -11.87 23.51
N MET A 368 26.27 -12.85 23.31
CA MET A 368 24.81 -12.61 23.36
C MET A 368 24.36 -12.22 24.76
N ALA A 369 24.91 -12.82 25.85
CA ALA A 369 24.61 -12.41 27.20
C ALA A 369 25.05 -10.96 27.49
N ALA A 370 26.24 -10.57 27.02
CA ALA A 370 26.75 -9.20 27.16
C ALA A 370 25.84 -8.21 26.42
N ALA A 371 25.40 -8.52 25.19
CA ALA A 371 24.44 -7.70 24.45
C ALA A 371 23.06 -7.63 25.13
N LEU A 372 22.58 -8.74 25.67
CA LEU A 372 21.31 -8.79 26.39
C LEU A 372 21.29 -7.92 27.64
N ALA A 373 22.40 -7.90 28.38
CA ALA A 373 22.55 -7.15 29.63
C ALA A 373 22.63 -5.62 29.42
N ASN A 374 22.96 -5.16 28.22
CA ASN A 374 23.18 -3.75 27.94
C ASN A 374 21.93 -3.06 27.36
N ASP A 375 21.45 -2.00 28.00
CA ASP A 375 20.22 -1.29 27.61
C ASP A 375 20.36 -0.44 26.32
N ASN A 376 21.59 -0.12 25.88
CA ASN A 376 21.82 0.58 24.61
C ASN A 376 21.68 -0.35 23.39
N ILE A 377 21.73 -1.66 23.57
CA ILE A 377 21.51 -2.64 22.50
C ILE A 377 20.06 -3.11 22.54
N HIS A 378 19.34 -2.93 21.43
CA HIS A 378 17.91 -3.16 21.38
C HIS A 378 17.52 -4.43 20.60
N SER A 379 18.41 -4.94 19.75
CA SER A 379 18.24 -6.17 18.99
C SER A 379 19.58 -6.78 18.59
N VAL A 380 19.56 -8.09 18.30
CA VAL A 380 20.76 -8.85 17.90
C VAL A 380 20.48 -9.67 16.65
N ILE A 381 21.42 -9.65 15.72
CA ILE A 381 21.51 -10.58 14.59
C ILE A 381 22.69 -11.50 14.84
N SER A 382 22.43 -12.77 15.12
CA SER A 382 23.46 -13.78 15.35
C SER A 382 23.67 -14.60 14.08
N LEU A 383 24.87 -14.51 13.53
CA LEU A 383 25.28 -15.18 12.28
C LEU A 383 26.25 -16.31 12.61
N TYR A 384 26.02 -17.45 11.99
CA TYR A 384 26.90 -18.59 12.12
C TYR A 384 27.28 -19.15 10.76
N CYS A 385 28.57 -19.29 10.52
CA CYS A 385 29.13 -20.12 9.45
C CYS A 385 29.73 -21.39 10.08
N GLU A 386 29.43 -22.54 9.52
CA GLU A 386 30.00 -23.80 9.98
C GLU A 386 31.52 -23.79 9.80
N THR A 387 32.23 -24.11 10.87
CA THR A 387 33.68 -24.23 10.91
C THR A 387 34.07 -25.55 11.55
N ALA A 388 35.29 -26.01 11.30
CA ALA A 388 35.78 -27.27 11.85
C ALA A 388 35.92 -27.28 13.38
N VAL A 389 35.84 -26.13 14.05
CA VAL A 389 36.06 -25.96 15.48
C VAL A 389 34.76 -25.86 16.27
N PHE A 390 33.68 -25.45 15.64
CA PHE A 390 32.41 -25.26 16.34
C PHE A 390 31.77 -26.58 16.73
N ASP A 391 31.22 -26.61 17.93
CA ASP A 391 30.50 -27.74 18.52
C ASP A 391 29.04 -27.78 18.04
N VAL A 392 28.81 -28.31 16.83
CA VAL A 392 27.51 -28.29 16.12
C VAL A 392 26.36 -28.84 16.95
N ASP A 393 26.63 -29.84 17.83
CA ASP A 393 25.63 -30.41 18.72
C ASP A 393 25.06 -29.39 19.72
N ASN A 394 25.80 -28.32 20.00
CA ASN A 394 25.37 -27.24 20.88
C ASN A 394 24.69 -26.07 20.13
N LEU A 395 24.58 -26.12 18.81
CA LEU A 395 23.98 -25.05 18.03
C LEU A 395 22.48 -24.88 18.36
N ALA A 396 21.69 -25.95 18.33
CA ALA A 396 20.26 -25.91 18.66
C ALA A 396 20.01 -25.53 20.16
N PRO A 397 20.72 -26.09 21.16
CA PRO A 397 20.62 -25.59 22.53
C PRO A 397 20.92 -24.11 22.68
N MET A 398 21.98 -23.60 22.06
CA MET A 398 22.38 -22.20 22.09
C MET A 398 21.26 -21.27 21.51
N ILE A 399 20.70 -21.62 20.36
CA ILE A 399 19.62 -20.86 19.73
C ILE A 399 18.37 -20.86 20.62
N ARG A 400 17.99 -22.00 21.16
CA ARG A 400 16.80 -22.14 22.00
C ARG A 400 16.92 -21.30 23.27
N GLU A 401 18.03 -21.45 24.01
CA GLU A 401 18.28 -20.73 25.25
C GLU A 401 18.28 -19.22 25.03
N ASN A 402 19.03 -18.72 24.03
CA ASN A 402 19.09 -17.28 23.76
C ASN A 402 17.75 -16.74 23.26
N THR A 403 16.99 -17.48 22.44
CA THR A 403 15.64 -17.07 22.04
C THR A 403 14.74 -16.85 23.26
N GLN A 404 14.79 -17.76 24.25
CA GLN A 404 13.99 -17.63 25.46
C GLN A 404 14.43 -16.45 26.34
N LEU A 405 15.75 -16.27 26.55
CA LEU A 405 16.29 -15.15 27.33
C LEU A 405 15.96 -13.79 26.72
N TYR A 406 16.11 -13.66 25.42
CA TYR A 406 15.84 -12.42 24.71
C TYR A 406 14.34 -12.08 24.70
N ASN A 407 13.48 -13.08 24.47
CA ASN A 407 12.03 -12.89 24.55
C ASN A 407 11.59 -12.47 25.97
N ALA A 408 12.16 -13.05 27.02
CA ALA A 408 11.87 -12.66 28.40
C ALA A 408 12.27 -11.22 28.73
N LYS A 409 13.28 -10.67 28.05
CA LYS A 409 13.74 -9.28 28.18
C LYS A 409 13.05 -8.30 27.21
N GLY A 410 12.23 -8.81 26.27
CA GLY A 410 11.59 -8.03 25.25
C GLY A 410 12.58 -7.44 24.22
N LYS A 411 13.69 -8.13 23.95
CA LYS A 411 14.66 -7.79 22.91
C LYS A 411 14.56 -8.78 21.76
N PRO A 412 14.39 -8.34 20.51
CA PRO A 412 14.47 -9.23 19.35
C PRO A 412 15.87 -9.82 19.17
N ILE A 413 15.91 -11.11 18.85
CA ILE A 413 17.10 -11.79 18.35
C ILE A 413 16.72 -12.61 17.13
N LEU A 414 17.60 -12.65 16.13
CA LEU A 414 17.46 -13.46 14.92
C LEU A 414 18.74 -14.24 14.67
N PHE A 415 18.57 -15.42 14.09
CA PHE A 415 19.68 -16.27 13.73
C PHE A 415 19.68 -16.52 12.23
N SER A 416 20.84 -16.34 11.58
CA SER A 416 21.08 -16.85 10.25
C SER A 416 22.28 -17.77 10.29
N ILE A 417 22.07 -19.02 9.93
CA ILE A 417 23.10 -20.05 10.03
C ILE A 417 23.33 -20.69 8.66
N PHE A 418 24.58 -20.89 8.32
CA PHE A 418 25.01 -21.39 7.03
C PHE A 418 26.06 -22.49 7.22
N GLY A 419 25.80 -23.67 6.64
CA GLY A 419 26.70 -24.82 6.76
C GLY A 419 26.21 -26.05 6.04
N GLY A 420 26.75 -27.21 6.41
CA GLY A 420 26.42 -28.50 5.83
C GLY A 420 25.14 -29.13 6.42
N GLN A 421 25.01 -30.45 6.27
CA GLN A 421 23.77 -31.18 6.61
C GLN A 421 23.37 -31.01 8.08
N ALA A 422 24.30 -31.05 9.02
CA ALA A 422 23.98 -30.87 10.43
C ALA A 422 23.41 -29.47 10.73
N THR A 423 23.89 -28.45 10.07
CA THR A 423 23.37 -27.10 10.17
C THR A 423 21.96 -27.00 9.59
N GLU A 424 21.69 -27.61 8.42
CA GLU A 424 20.35 -27.67 7.82
C GLU A 424 19.35 -28.42 8.70
N ASP A 425 19.75 -29.54 9.31
CA ASP A 425 18.93 -30.30 10.25
C ASP A 425 18.60 -29.46 11.50
N CYS A 426 19.54 -28.65 11.98
CA CYS A 426 19.32 -27.70 13.08
C CYS A 426 18.29 -26.62 12.65
N ILE A 427 18.38 -26.04 11.44
CA ILE A 427 17.41 -25.07 10.93
C ILE A 427 16.00 -25.66 10.93
N LEU A 428 15.84 -26.86 10.41
CA LEU A 428 14.55 -27.54 10.32
C LEU A 428 13.95 -27.80 11.71
N SER A 429 14.76 -28.30 12.65
CA SER A 429 14.35 -28.56 14.04
C SER A 429 13.92 -27.26 14.73
N MET A 430 14.74 -26.22 14.69
CA MET A 430 14.48 -24.96 15.37
C MET A 430 13.29 -24.21 14.78
N ARG A 431 13.02 -24.35 13.48
CA ARG A 431 11.82 -23.80 12.86
C ARG A 431 10.53 -24.43 13.40
N GLN A 432 10.56 -25.72 13.71
CA GLN A 432 9.42 -26.40 14.34
C GLN A 432 9.15 -25.89 15.75
N GLU A 433 10.20 -25.44 16.45
CA GLU A 433 10.11 -24.82 17.79
C GLU A 433 9.77 -23.30 17.72
N ASN A 434 9.52 -22.76 16.54
CA ASN A 434 9.27 -21.33 16.31
C ASN A 434 10.45 -20.40 16.65
N ALA A 435 11.68 -20.90 16.68
CA ALA A 435 12.87 -20.06 16.79
C ALA A 435 12.99 -19.14 15.57
N PRO A 436 13.47 -17.89 15.74
CA PRO A 436 13.64 -16.92 14.66
C PRO A 436 14.93 -17.20 13.87
N ILE A 437 14.93 -18.34 13.17
CA ILE A 437 16.08 -18.85 12.41
C ILE A 437 15.80 -18.85 10.91
N PHE A 438 16.79 -18.41 10.12
CA PHE A 438 16.70 -18.23 8.68
C PHE A 438 17.93 -18.81 7.98
N PRO A 439 17.77 -19.44 6.81
CA PRO A 439 18.89 -19.98 6.03
C PRO A 439 19.64 -18.87 5.29
N ASP A 440 19.04 -17.71 5.12
CA ASP A 440 19.57 -16.58 4.39
C ASP A 440 19.60 -15.32 5.26
N VAL A 441 20.69 -14.56 5.17
CA VAL A 441 20.92 -13.35 5.95
C VAL A 441 19.92 -12.25 5.60
N TYR A 442 19.60 -12.09 4.30
CA TYR A 442 18.63 -11.09 3.87
C TYR A 442 17.23 -11.40 4.40
N GLU A 443 16.83 -12.69 4.46
CA GLU A 443 15.57 -13.10 5.08
C GLU A 443 15.51 -12.73 6.56
N ALA A 444 16.59 -13.00 7.30
CA ALA A 444 16.69 -12.64 8.72
C ALA A 444 16.57 -11.14 8.94
N VAL A 445 17.40 -10.36 8.22
CA VAL A 445 17.46 -8.91 8.39
C VAL A 445 16.16 -8.24 7.92
N SER A 446 15.51 -8.76 6.86
CA SER A 446 14.22 -8.24 6.40
C SER A 446 13.13 -8.31 7.46
N CYS A 447 13.13 -9.39 8.25
CA CYS A 447 12.19 -9.54 9.38
C CYS A 447 12.42 -8.47 10.46
N LEU A 448 13.68 -8.20 10.80
CA LEU A 448 14.00 -7.14 11.76
C LEU A 448 13.68 -5.76 11.18
N GLY A 449 13.97 -5.52 9.91
CA GLY A 449 13.62 -4.29 9.20
C GLY A 449 12.11 -4.01 9.22
N ALA A 450 11.29 -5.02 8.95
CA ALA A 450 9.84 -4.91 9.04
C ALA A 450 9.37 -4.57 10.47
N LEU A 451 9.96 -5.20 11.49
CA LEU A 451 9.65 -4.92 12.89
C LEU A 451 10.04 -3.48 13.28
N MET A 452 11.21 -3.01 12.82
CA MET A 452 11.68 -1.63 13.03
C MET A 452 10.79 -0.60 12.30
N ALA A 453 10.37 -0.91 11.06
CA ALA A 453 9.46 -0.05 10.31
C ALA A 453 8.11 0.11 11.02
N GLN A 454 7.53 -0.99 11.52
CA GLN A 454 6.30 -0.94 12.32
C GLN A 454 6.50 -0.12 13.60
N ARG A 455 7.64 -0.28 14.28
CA ARG A 455 7.96 0.51 15.46
C ARG A 455 8.06 2.00 15.15
N ARG A 456 8.76 2.38 14.07
CA ARG A 456 8.85 3.77 13.61
C ARG A 456 7.46 4.34 13.30
N HIS A 457 6.63 3.58 12.59
CA HIS A 457 5.26 3.96 12.32
C HIS A 457 4.46 4.24 13.60
N LEU A 458 4.53 3.36 14.60
CA LEU A 458 3.84 3.54 15.88
C LEU A 458 4.35 4.73 16.71
N LYS A 459 5.65 5.06 16.61
CA LYS A 459 6.25 6.21 17.30
C LYS A 459 5.98 7.55 16.63
N THR A 460 5.76 7.56 15.32
CA THR A 460 5.40 8.78 14.60
C THR A 460 4.00 9.19 15.03
N PRO A 461 3.82 10.40 15.61
CA PRO A 461 2.48 10.87 15.97
C PRO A 461 1.55 10.88 14.76
N GLN A 462 0.30 10.55 14.96
CA GLN A 462 -0.69 10.69 13.90
C GLN A 462 -0.92 12.18 13.67
N GLY A 463 -0.58 12.64 12.46
CA GLY A 463 -0.78 14.02 12.07
C GLY A 463 -2.27 14.35 11.93
N ILE A 464 -2.61 15.60 12.23
CA ILE A 464 -3.95 16.13 11.98
C ILE A 464 -4.03 16.44 10.46
N PRO A 465 -5.07 15.96 9.75
CA PRO A 465 -5.28 16.32 8.36
C PRO A 465 -5.33 17.84 8.17
N VAL A 466 -4.65 18.32 7.15
CA VAL A 466 -4.62 19.74 6.79
C VAL A 466 -5.42 19.98 5.51
N GLU A 467 -6.13 21.09 5.46
CA GLU A 467 -6.87 21.54 4.30
C GLU A 467 -6.70 23.04 4.11
N ALA A 468 -6.62 23.46 2.85
CA ALA A 468 -6.69 24.86 2.46
C ALA A 468 -8.14 25.26 2.14
N GLU A 469 -8.46 26.52 2.34
CA GLU A 469 -9.69 27.11 1.81
C GLU A 469 -9.57 27.23 0.31
N VAL A 470 -10.63 26.83 -0.41
CA VAL A 470 -10.69 26.85 -1.86
C VAL A 470 -12.05 27.45 -2.26
N PRO A 471 -12.08 28.50 -3.07
CA PRO A 471 -13.31 29.15 -3.51
C PRO A 471 -13.98 28.33 -4.64
N ILE A 472 -14.65 27.25 -4.25
CA ILE A 472 -15.27 26.29 -5.19
C ILE A 472 -16.30 26.92 -6.13
N PRO A 473 -17.18 27.87 -5.69
CA PRO A 473 -18.13 28.50 -6.61
C PRO A 473 -17.46 29.22 -7.78
N GLU A 474 -16.42 30.00 -7.52
CA GLU A 474 -15.68 30.77 -8.53
C GLU A 474 -14.93 29.83 -9.49
N ILE A 475 -14.36 28.77 -8.98
CA ILE A 475 -13.67 27.74 -9.79
C ILE A 475 -14.71 27.01 -10.67
N ASN A 476 -15.86 26.63 -10.11
CA ASN A 476 -16.90 25.97 -10.89
C ASN A 476 -17.39 26.84 -12.05
N ALA A 477 -17.49 28.16 -11.88
CA ALA A 477 -17.87 29.08 -12.97
C ALA A 477 -16.87 29.01 -14.15
N ILE A 478 -15.56 28.89 -13.87
CA ILE A 478 -14.53 28.70 -14.90
C ILE A 478 -14.72 27.36 -15.62
N LEU A 479 -14.95 26.29 -14.82
CA LEU A 479 -15.17 24.93 -15.36
C LEU A 479 -16.46 24.84 -16.18
N ASP A 480 -17.51 25.60 -15.81
CA ASP A 480 -18.77 25.67 -16.57
C ASP A 480 -18.57 26.25 -17.93
N ASN A 481 -17.81 27.36 -18.03
CA ASN A 481 -17.49 27.99 -19.31
C ASN A 481 -16.72 27.03 -20.23
N ALA A 482 -15.67 26.36 -19.71
CA ALA A 482 -14.91 25.41 -20.50
C ALA A 482 -15.77 24.20 -20.94
N SER A 483 -16.65 23.70 -20.07
CA SER A 483 -17.57 22.60 -20.39
C SER A 483 -18.63 23.01 -21.43
N ALA A 484 -19.14 24.24 -21.38
CA ALA A 484 -20.09 24.78 -22.37
C ALA A 484 -19.49 24.85 -23.77
N GLU A 485 -18.17 25.07 -23.87
CA GLU A 485 -17.40 25.00 -25.11
C GLU A 485 -17.01 23.56 -25.52
N GLY A 486 -17.43 22.55 -24.80
CA GLY A 486 -17.10 21.13 -25.04
C GLY A 486 -15.65 20.76 -24.72
N ARG A 487 -14.96 21.57 -23.93
CA ARG A 487 -13.55 21.31 -23.53
C ARG A 487 -13.47 20.48 -22.27
N TYR A 488 -12.48 19.60 -22.23
CA TYR A 488 -12.11 18.77 -21.06
C TYR A 488 -10.80 19.24 -20.42
N PHE A 489 -10.36 20.44 -20.73
CA PHE A 489 -9.16 21.09 -20.19
C PHE A 489 -9.39 22.60 -20.12
N LEU A 490 -8.64 23.24 -19.23
CA LEU A 490 -8.59 24.70 -19.13
C LEU A 490 -7.51 25.28 -20.04
N LEU A 491 -7.81 26.44 -20.62
CA LEU A 491 -6.81 27.28 -21.33
C LEU A 491 -5.83 27.84 -20.28
N ALA A 492 -4.65 28.28 -20.74
CA ALA A 492 -3.59 28.79 -19.86
C ALA A 492 -4.08 29.92 -18.91
N GLY A 493 -4.84 30.89 -19.42
CA GLY A 493 -5.40 31.97 -18.59
C GLY A 493 -6.45 31.50 -17.59
N GLU A 494 -7.25 30.47 -17.93
CA GLU A 494 -8.25 29.89 -17.05
C GLU A 494 -7.56 29.06 -15.94
N ALA A 495 -6.54 28.23 -16.32
CA ALA A 495 -5.75 27.46 -15.37
C ALA A 495 -4.99 28.38 -14.40
N LYS A 496 -4.37 29.44 -14.91
CA LYS A 496 -3.75 30.50 -14.09
C LYS A 496 -4.75 31.07 -13.09
N ARG A 497 -5.96 31.43 -13.54
CA ARG A 497 -7.00 31.99 -12.66
C ARG A 497 -7.41 31.01 -11.55
N VAL A 498 -7.49 29.71 -11.85
CA VAL A 498 -7.75 28.69 -10.84
C VAL A 498 -6.59 28.62 -9.82
N MET A 499 -5.33 28.68 -10.27
CA MET A 499 -4.16 28.71 -9.38
C MET A 499 -4.17 29.95 -8.48
N GLU A 500 -4.42 31.12 -9.03
CA GLU A 500 -4.52 32.38 -8.26
C GLU A 500 -5.64 32.33 -7.23
N LEU A 501 -6.81 31.80 -7.58
CA LEU A 501 -7.95 31.59 -6.66
C LEU A 501 -7.59 30.66 -5.50
N CYS A 502 -6.73 29.68 -5.75
CA CYS A 502 -6.19 28.81 -4.71
C CYS A 502 -5.02 29.46 -3.93
N GLY A 503 -4.61 30.68 -4.29
CA GLY A 503 -3.46 31.35 -3.66
C GLY A 503 -2.11 30.73 -4.02
N VAL A 504 -1.99 30.07 -5.16
CA VAL A 504 -0.71 29.61 -5.73
C VAL A 504 -0.10 30.76 -6.54
N PRO A 505 1.12 31.22 -6.22
CA PRO A 505 1.73 32.34 -6.90
C PRO A 505 2.03 32.02 -8.38
N MET A 506 1.53 32.87 -9.28
CA MET A 506 1.73 32.77 -10.73
C MET A 506 2.48 34.01 -11.26
N PRO A 507 3.21 33.94 -12.38
CA PRO A 507 3.82 35.09 -13.00
C PRO A 507 2.74 36.07 -13.52
N GLN A 508 3.05 37.37 -13.51
CA GLN A 508 2.21 38.32 -14.19
C GLN A 508 2.14 37.97 -15.69
N SER A 509 0.95 37.92 -16.25
CA SER A 509 0.79 37.67 -17.68
C SER A 509 -0.47 38.31 -18.24
N ALA A 510 -0.46 38.56 -19.54
CA ALA A 510 -1.59 39.08 -20.28
C ALA A 510 -1.67 38.44 -21.68
N ILE A 511 -2.88 38.30 -22.22
CA ILE A 511 -3.09 37.79 -23.58
C ILE A 511 -3.10 38.96 -24.55
N ALA A 512 -2.28 38.90 -25.58
CA ALA A 512 -2.19 39.85 -26.66
C ALA A 512 -2.64 39.22 -27.98
N ARG A 513 -3.49 39.91 -28.73
CA ARG A 513 -4.03 39.46 -30.03
C ARG A 513 -3.39 40.14 -31.23
N SER A 514 -2.51 41.07 -30.96
CA SER A 514 -1.76 41.81 -31.97
C SER A 514 -0.34 42.11 -31.49
N ILE A 515 0.58 42.36 -32.39
CA ILE A 515 1.95 42.78 -32.10
C ILE A 515 1.96 44.01 -31.18
N LYS A 516 1.09 44.98 -31.48
CA LYS A 516 0.96 46.23 -30.71
C LYS A 516 0.56 45.95 -29.26
N GLU A 517 -0.41 45.04 -29.05
CA GLU A 517 -0.81 44.62 -27.71
C GLU A 517 0.30 43.84 -27.00
N ALA A 518 1.01 42.94 -27.73
CA ALA A 518 2.10 42.14 -27.16
C ALA A 518 3.22 43.04 -26.64
N VAL A 519 3.62 44.05 -27.42
CA VAL A 519 4.61 45.03 -27.00
C VAL A 519 4.11 45.83 -25.78
N GLY A 520 2.84 46.32 -25.84
CA GLY A 520 2.26 47.11 -24.77
C GLY A 520 2.16 46.35 -23.43
N GLU A 521 1.82 45.05 -23.48
CA GLU A 521 1.78 44.23 -22.29
C GLU A 521 3.19 43.87 -21.77
N ALA A 522 4.17 43.64 -22.65
CA ALA A 522 5.55 43.45 -22.28
C ALA A 522 6.14 44.67 -21.55
N GLU A 523 5.83 45.88 -22.03
CA GLU A 523 6.26 47.14 -21.39
C GLU A 523 5.61 47.36 -20.02
N LYS A 524 4.37 46.90 -19.81
CA LYS A 524 3.69 46.96 -18.52
C LYS A 524 4.24 45.97 -17.51
N ILE A 525 4.50 44.74 -17.96
CA ILE A 525 5.02 43.65 -17.12
C ILE A 525 6.48 43.92 -16.73
N GLY A 526 7.25 44.51 -17.67
CA GLY A 526 8.68 44.76 -17.51
C GLY A 526 9.55 43.62 -18.10
N TYR A 527 10.57 44.04 -18.85
CA TYR A 527 11.52 43.11 -19.46
C TYR A 527 12.49 42.49 -18.42
N PRO A 528 12.99 41.25 -18.63
CA PRO A 528 12.66 40.37 -19.76
C PRO A 528 11.28 39.72 -19.60
N VAL A 529 10.67 39.33 -20.73
CA VAL A 529 9.39 38.61 -20.76
C VAL A 529 9.49 37.30 -21.54
N VAL A 530 8.49 36.45 -21.34
CA VAL A 530 8.26 35.20 -22.09
C VAL A 530 7.02 35.38 -22.96
N MET A 531 7.06 34.87 -24.19
CA MET A 531 5.91 34.80 -25.07
C MET A 531 5.53 33.34 -25.34
N LYS A 532 4.26 33.00 -25.19
CA LYS A 532 3.70 31.66 -25.43
C LYS A 532 2.47 31.76 -26.34
N ILE A 533 2.34 30.82 -27.30
CA ILE A 533 1.14 30.74 -28.13
C ILE A 533 -0.11 30.36 -27.32
N VAL A 534 -1.27 30.94 -27.64
CA VAL A 534 -2.57 30.58 -27.06
C VAL A 534 -3.43 29.97 -28.18
N SER A 535 -3.68 28.69 -28.12
CA SER A 535 -4.47 27.93 -29.08
C SER A 535 -5.11 26.71 -28.44
N LYS A 536 -6.35 26.39 -28.81
CA LYS A 536 -7.06 25.18 -28.43
C LYS A 536 -6.52 23.92 -29.12
N ASP A 537 -5.86 24.11 -30.27
CA ASP A 537 -5.41 23.03 -31.15
C ASP A 537 -3.92 22.72 -31.01
N ILE A 538 -3.18 23.44 -30.14
CA ILE A 538 -1.75 23.28 -29.88
C ILE A 538 -1.54 23.12 -28.40
N LEU A 539 -1.54 21.84 -27.95
CA LEU A 539 -1.39 21.48 -26.54
C LEU A 539 0.08 21.53 -26.09
N HIS A 540 1.00 21.06 -26.93
CA HIS A 540 2.45 21.06 -26.67
C HIS A 540 3.10 22.26 -27.36
N LYS A 541 3.10 23.39 -26.66
CA LYS A 541 3.53 24.70 -27.22
C LYS A 541 4.99 24.69 -27.66
N SER A 542 5.87 24.09 -26.88
CA SER A 542 7.32 24.01 -27.16
C SER A 542 7.61 23.23 -28.44
N ASP A 543 6.95 22.08 -28.64
CA ASP A 543 7.14 21.21 -29.81
C ASP A 543 6.70 21.92 -31.10
N ALA A 544 5.70 22.82 -31.01
CA ALA A 544 5.21 23.62 -32.11
C ALA A 544 6.05 24.86 -32.36
N GLY A 545 7.14 25.12 -31.61
CA GLY A 545 7.86 26.40 -31.67
C GLY A 545 7.02 27.60 -31.20
N GLY A 546 6.07 27.33 -30.29
CA GLY A 546 5.13 28.31 -29.77
C GLY A 546 5.58 29.01 -28.48
N VAL A 547 6.86 28.94 -28.12
CA VAL A 547 7.43 29.58 -26.92
C VAL A 547 8.70 30.33 -27.30
N ALA A 548 8.81 31.60 -26.85
CA ALA A 548 10.03 32.37 -26.88
C ALA A 548 10.35 32.90 -25.48
N LEU A 549 11.56 32.67 -25.04
CA LEU A 549 12.06 33.04 -23.72
C LEU A 549 13.01 34.20 -23.77
N ASP A 550 13.16 34.89 -22.66
CA ASP A 550 14.20 35.89 -22.42
C ASP A 550 14.19 37.07 -23.42
N LEU A 551 12.96 37.56 -23.70
CA LEU A 551 12.76 38.72 -24.58
C LEU A 551 13.03 40.01 -23.81
N GLU A 552 14.16 40.65 -24.11
CA GLU A 552 14.73 41.77 -23.35
C GLU A 552 14.25 43.13 -23.76
N ASN A 553 13.62 43.25 -24.94
CA ASN A 553 13.23 44.53 -25.50
C ASN A 553 12.05 44.40 -26.47
N ARG A 554 11.55 45.57 -26.93
CA ARG A 554 10.43 45.71 -27.84
C ARG A 554 10.63 45.00 -29.19
N GLU A 555 11.83 45.08 -29.76
CA GLU A 555 12.14 44.51 -31.06
C GLU A 555 12.08 42.99 -31.01
N GLU A 556 12.68 42.40 -29.99
CA GLU A 556 12.62 40.94 -29.77
C GLU A 556 11.20 40.42 -29.55
N VAL A 557 10.33 41.17 -28.88
CA VAL A 557 8.91 40.83 -28.73
C VAL A 557 8.20 40.84 -30.07
N MET A 558 8.49 41.79 -30.95
CA MET A 558 7.90 41.85 -32.29
C MET A 558 8.33 40.66 -33.13
N ASP A 559 9.64 40.39 -33.21
CA ASP A 559 10.22 39.27 -33.95
C ASP A 559 9.71 37.91 -33.44
N ALA A 560 9.64 37.74 -32.13
CA ALA A 560 9.12 36.53 -31.49
C ALA A 560 7.63 36.32 -31.82
N TYR A 561 6.82 37.37 -31.86
CA TYR A 561 5.42 37.25 -32.21
C TYR A 561 5.24 36.67 -33.61
N GLU A 562 5.97 37.19 -34.60
CA GLU A 562 5.90 36.71 -35.98
C GLU A 562 6.44 35.27 -36.10
N ALA A 563 7.58 34.99 -35.47
CA ALA A 563 8.22 33.68 -35.49
C ALA A 563 7.33 32.57 -34.87
N ILE A 564 6.72 32.83 -33.73
CA ILE A 564 5.79 31.91 -33.04
C ILE A 564 4.57 31.65 -33.94
N HIS A 565 3.95 32.69 -34.48
CA HIS A 565 2.78 32.55 -35.37
C HIS A 565 3.11 31.72 -36.61
N HIS A 566 4.29 31.96 -37.22
CA HIS A 566 4.74 31.20 -38.38
C HIS A 566 4.98 29.71 -38.04
N SER A 567 5.70 29.43 -36.96
CA SER A 567 6.03 28.09 -36.53
C SER A 567 4.77 27.29 -36.19
N CYS A 568 3.85 27.86 -35.40
CA CYS A 568 2.60 27.23 -35.01
C CYS A 568 1.67 26.92 -36.18
N ARG A 569 1.58 27.84 -37.17
CA ARG A 569 0.83 27.59 -38.40
C ARG A 569 1.47 26.53 -39.30
N ARG A 570 2.80 26.41 -39.27
CA ARG A 570 3.50 25.34 -39.98
C ARG A 570 3.28 23.97 -39.28
N TYR A 571 3.25 23.97 -37.97
CA TYR A 571 3.01 22.76 -37.16
C TYR A 571 1.58 22.24 -37.36
N ASN A 572 0.60 23.13 -37.26
CA ASN A 572 -0.81 22.80 -37.50
C ASN A 572 -1.49 23.91 -38.30
N PRO A 573 -1.60 23.78 -39.67
CA PRO A 573 -2.20 24.79 -40.54
C PRO A 573 -3.67 25.12 -40.25
N ARG A 574 -4.38 24.23 -39.52
CA ARG A 574 -5.79 24.42 -39.19
C ARG A 574 -5.99 24.93 -37.76
N ALA A 575 -4.91 25.14 -37.00
CA ALA A 575 -5.02 25.62 -35.64
C ALA A 575 -5.62 27.01 -35.55
N ILE A 576 -6.58 27.16 -34.66
CA ILE A 576 -7.15 28.46 -34.31
C ILE A 576 -6.23 29.10 -33.27
N ILE A 577 -5.51 30.14 -33.63
CA ILE A 577 -4.64 30.91 -32.76
C ILE A 577 -5.45 32.06 -32.17
N GLU A 578 -5.63 32.07 -30.86
CA GLU A 578 -6.39 33.10 -30.14
C GLU A 578 -5.52 34.32 -29.77
N GLY A 579 -4.21 34.18 -29.85
CA GLY A 579 -3.22 35.22 -29.56
C GLY A 579 -1.95 34.63 -28.98
N VAL A 580 -1.17 35.47 -28.31
CA VAL A 580 0.00 35.06 -27.49
C VAL A 580 -0.18 35.51 -26.06
N GLU A 581 0.31 34.75 -25.13
CA GLU A 581 0.47 35.12 -23.72
C GLU A 581 1.85 35.76 -23.54
N ILE A 582 1.89 37.00 -23.05
CA ILE A 582 3.12 37.65 -22.58
C ILE A 582 3.18 37.45 -21.07
N ALA A 583 4.26 36.92 -20.58
CA ALA A 583 4.43 36.65 -19.16
C ALA A 583 5.77 37.17 -18.62
N GLU A 584 5.80 37.48 -17.34
CA GLU A 584 7.01 37.79 -16.61
C GLU A 584 8.03 36.65 -16.74
N MET A 585 9.29 36.97 -17.03
CA MET A 585 10.37 35.99 -16.98
C MET A 585 10.68 35.62 -15.54
N VAL A 586 10.35 34.39 -15.18
CA VAL A 586 10.53 33.90 -13.81
C VAL A 586 12.04 33.70 -13.52
N LYS A 587 12.52 34.21 -12.39
CA LYS A 587 13.90 34.03 -11.97
C LYS A 587 14.24 32.55 -11.83
N LYS A 588 15.48 32.20 -12.08
CA LYS A 588 15.98 30.82 -11.88
C LYS A 588 15.87 30.41 -10.42
N GLY A 589 15.49 29.17 -10.19
CA GLY A 589 15.39 28.54 -8.88
C GLY A 589 15.39 27.02 -9.01
N THR A 590 15.09 26.30 -7.94
CA THR A 590 14.95 24.84 -8.01
C THR A 590 13.61 24.49 -8.60
N GLU A 591 13.61 23.78 -9.73
CA GLU A 591 12.40 23.36 -10.43
C GLU A 591 11.81 22.09 -9.81
N THR A 592 10.54 22.17 -9.45
CA THR A 592 9.77 21.04 -8.89
C THR A 592 8.52 20.80 -9.71
N ILE A 593 8.04 19.57 -9.72
CA ILE A 593 6.69 19.24 -10.15
C ILE A 593 5.81 19.03 -8.94
N VAL A 594 4.66 19.66 -8.93
CA VAL A 594 3.61 19.46 -7.94
C VAL A 594 2.29 19.29 -8.66
N GLY A 595 1.51 18.30 -8.27
CA GLY A 595 0.21 18.08 -8.89
C GLY A 595 -0.77 17.38 -7.97
N ALA A 596 -2.00 17.25 -8.44
CA ALA A 596 -3.03 16.48 -7.77
C ALA A 596 -3.96 15.87 -8.81
N ARG A 597 -4.38 14.62 -8.61
CA ARG A 597 -5.28 13.93 -9.53
C ARG A 597 -6.24 13.01 -8.81
N ARG A 598 -7.27 12.57 -9.52
CA ARG A 598 -8.15 11.50 -9.07
C ARG A 598 -7.66 10.18 -9.62
N ASP A 599 -7.05 9.38 -8.76
CA ASP A 599 -6.69 8.02 -9.08
C ASP A 599 -7.94 7.13 -9.12
N ALA A 600 -7.97 6.19 -10.08
CA ALA A 600 -9.13 5.31 -10.28
C ALA A 600 -9.39 4.37 -9.08
N SER A 601 -8.34 4.01 -8.35
CA SER A 601 -8.40 3.11 -7.20
C SER A 601 -8.51 3.85 -5.87
N PHE A 602 -7.77 4.97 -5.71
CA PHE A 602 -7.52 5.63 -4.43
C PHE A 602 -8.21 6.99 -4.27
N GLY A 603 -8.96 7.45 -5.29
CA GLY A 603 -9.56 8.77 -5.24
C GLY A 603 -8.54 9.91 -5.35
N PRO A 604 -8.71 11.02 -4.59
CA PRO A 604 -7.81 12.16 -4.70
C PRO A 604 -6.41 11.86 -4.14
N ILE A 605 -5.39 12.09 -4.96
CA ILE A 605 -3.97 11.95 -4.61
C ILE A 605 -3.19 13.19 -5.04
N VAL A 606 -2.08 13.46 -4.37
CA VAL A 606 -1.10 14.49 -4.75
C VAL A 606 0.21 13.84 -5.21
N ILE A 607 0.96 14.58 -6.02
CA ILE A 607 2.27 14.22 -6.55
C ILE A 607 3.26 15.34 -6.30
N CYS A 608 4.50 15.00 -5.94
CA CYS A 608 5.62 15.93 -5.85
C CYS A 608 6.91 15.25 -6.30
N GLY A 609 7.80 16.00 -6.93
CA GLY A 609 9.11 15.50 -7.36
C GLY A 609 9.97 16.54 -8.04
N MET A 610 11.06 16.10 -8.67
CA MET A 610 11.89 16.97 -9.50
C MET A 610 11.11 17.45 -10.72
N GLY A 611 11.18 18.76 -11.00
CA GLY A 611 10.49 19.41 -12.12
C GLY A 611 11.35 19.51 -13.38
N GLY A 612 10.82 20.29 -14.35
CA GLY A 612 11.47 20.56 -15.61
C GLY A 612 11.42 19.38 -16.59
N ILE A 613 12.29 19.41 -17.60
CA ILE A 613 12.32 18.44 -18.71
C ILE A 613 12.76 17.03 -18.30
N TYR A 614 13.30 16.87 -17.11
CA TYR A 614 13.83 15.58 -16.61
C TYR A 614 12.79 14.71 -15.90
N VAL A 615 11.57 15.22 -15.66
CA VAL A 615 10.50 14.47 -14.95
C VAL A 615 10.22 13.12 -15.61
N GLU A 616 10.07 13.11 -16.93
CA GLU A 616 9.74 11.90 -17.69
C GLU A 616 10.88 10.87 -17.70
N VAL A 617 12.13 11.33 -17.61
CA VAL A 617 13.31 10.49 -17.68
C VAL A 617 13.67 9.91 -16.31
N LEU A 618 13.68 10.75 -15.28
CA LEU A 618 14.12 10.37 -13.94
C LEU A 618 13.03 9.70 -13.11
N LYS A 619 11.74 10.03 -13.38
CA LYS A 619 10.56 9.53 -12.63
C LYS A 619 10.72 9.65 -11.11
N ASP A 620 11.40 10.71 -10.68
CA ASP A 620 11.64 11.00 -9.27
C ASP A 620 10.43 11.73 -8.69
N VAL A 621 9.37 10.98 -8.41
CA VAL A 621 8.12 11.50 -7.88
C VAL A 621 7.62 10.62 -6.74
N ALA A 622 6.95 11.24 -5.77
CA ALA A 622 6.26 10.57 -4.68
C ALA A 622 4.78 10.97 -4.64
N PHE A 623 3.95 10.10 -4.10
CA PHE A 623 2.50 10.26 -4.04
C PHE A 623 1.99 10.24 -2.60
N ARG A 624 0.86 10.95 -2.34
CA ARG A 624 0.10 10.80 -1.09
C ARG A 624 -1.39 10.85 -1.38
N ALA A 625 -2.12 10.00 -0.68
CA ALA A 625 -3.59 10.07 -0.69
C ALA A 625 -4.08 11.23 0.17
N VAL A 626 -5.17 11.87 -0.26
CA VAL A 626 -5.86 12.92 0.49
C VAL A 626 -7.04 12.28 1.25
N PRO A 627 -7.23 12.60 2.56
CA PRO A 627 -6.55 13.63 3.34
C PRO A 627 -5.18 13.19 3.89
N PHE A 628 -4.30 14.14 4.10
CA PHE A 628 -2.95 13.96 4.65
C PHE A 628 -2.62 15.06 5.67
N SER A 629 -1.63 14.82 6.52
CA SER A 629 -1.08 15.80 7.45
C SER A 629 0.12 16.55 6.85
N GLN A 630 0.55 17.64 7.49
CA GLN A 630 1.82 18.31 7.13
C GLN A 630 3.02 17.34 7.19
N GLN A 631 2.99 16.42 8.13
CA GLN A 631 4.05 15.41 8.28
C GLN A 631 4.09 14.44 7.09
N ASP A 632 2.92 14.05 6.57
CA ASP A 632 2.84 13.20 5.38
C ASP A 632 3.39 13.92 4.14
N VAL A 633 3.10 15.22 4.00
CA VAL A 633 3.64 16.05 2.91
C VAL A 633 5.15 16.17 3.03
N LEU A 634 5.68 16.44 4.22
CA LEU A 634 7.12 16.50 4.45
C LEU A 634 7.80 15.15 4.19
N ALA A 635 7.18 14.05 4.62
CA ALA A 635 7.67 12.69 4.36
C ALA A 635 7.71 12.40 2.86
N MET A 636 6.68 12.80 2.09
CA MET A 636 6.62 12.68 0.64
C MET A 636 7.80 13.38 -0.04
N ILE A 637 8.09 14.63 0.34
CA ILE A 637 9.21 15.39 -0.21
C ILE A 637 10.55 14.71 0.11
N LYS A 638 10.72 14.20 1.34
CA LYS A 638 11.94 13.49 1.79
C LYS A 638 12.22 12.20 1.02
N GLU A 639 11.23 11.59 0.42
CA GLU A 639 11.36 10.36 -0.36
C GLU A 639 11.91 10.61 -1.76
N THR A 640 11.90 11.87 -2.23
CA THR A 640 12.40 12.26 -3.55
C THR A 640 13.85 12.74 -3.53
N ARG A 641 14.53 12.66 -4.66
CA ARG A 641 15.85 13.25 -4.87
C ARG A 641 15.82 14.80 -4.87
N LEU A 642 14.63 15.37 -4.92
CA LEU A 642 14.42 16.81 -4.75
C LEU A 642 14.81 17.27 -3.34
N TYR A 643 14.61 16.46 -2.30
CA TYR A 643 14.83 16.86 -0.91
C TYR A 643 16.23 17.39 -0.61
N PRO A 644 17.33 16.72 -0.99
CA PRO A 644 18.68 17.26 -0.82
C PRO A 644 18.89 18.61 -1.51
N LEU A 645 18.27 18.83 -2.69
CA LEU A 645 18.35 20.11 -3.41
C LEU A 645 17.65 21.23 -2.64
N LEU A 646 16.51 20.94 -2.02
CA LEU A 646 15.80 21.91 -1.18
C LEU A 646 16.55 22.24 0.13
N LEU A 647 17.40 21.35 0.60
CA LEU A 647 18.27 21.63 1.75
C LEU A 647 19.49 22.50 1.42
N GLY A 648 19.75 22.72 0.13
CA GLY A 648 20.94 23.41 -0.37
C GLY A 648 22.13 22.46 -0.54
N VAL A 649 22.72 22.45 -1.71
CA VAL A 649 23.89 21.63 -2.05
C VAL A 649 25.10 22.51 -2.33
N ARG A 650 26.31 22.06 -1.97
CA ARG A 650 27.58 22.74 -2.27
C ARG A 650 27.66 24.20 -1.81
N GLY A 651 27.01 24.53 -0.68
CA GLY A 651 27.04 25.88 -0.13
C GLY A 651 25.93 26.82 -0.63
N GLU A 652 24.96 26.30 -1.37
CA GLU A 652 23.73 27.03 -1.70
C GLU A 652 22.84 27.23 -0.45
N GLU A 653 22.05 28.29 -0.43
CA GLU A 653 21.05 28.52 0.60
C GLU A 653 19.92 27.49 0.52
N LYS A 654 19.31 27.19 1.68
CA LYS A 654 18.11 26.36 1.75
C LYS A 654 17.00 27.01 0.91
N LYS A 655 16.21 26.17 0.25
CA LYS A 655 15.06 26.59 -0.53
C LYS A 655 13.77 26.61 0.30
N ASP A 656 12.79 27.34 -0.18
CA ASP A 656 11.51 27.53 0.52
C ASP A 656 10.62 26.29 0.44
N MET A 657 10.93 25.33 1.30
CA MET A 657 10.18 24.06 1.40
C MET A 657 8.74 24.31 1.87
N ASP A 658 8.50 25.30 2.70
CA ASP A 658 7.17 25.63 3.21
C ASP A 658 6.24 26.07 2.07
N GLY A 659 6.76 26.82 1.09
CA GLY A 659 6.02 27.19 -0.11
C GLY A 659 5.65 26.00 -0.98
N VAL A 660 6.52 24.99 -1.08
CA VAL A 660 6.21 23.72 -1.78
C VAL A 660 5.11 22.98 -1.03
N MET A 661 5.24 22.81 0.28
CA MET A 661 4.24 22.11 1.11
C MET A 661 2.87 22.80 1.04
N ASP A 662 2.83 24.11 1.13
CA ASP A 662 1.60 24.90 1.04
C ASP A 662 0.92 24.71 -0.33
N THR A 663 1.70 24.68 -1.42
CA THR A 663 1.17 24.42 -2.78
C THR A 663 0.56 23.02 -2.87
N ILE A 664 1.23 21.98 -2.34
CA ILE A 664 0.71 20.61 -2.31
C ILE A 664 -0.62 20.55 -1.54
N ILE A 665 -0.71 21.21 -0.39
CA ILE A 665 -1.93 21.24 0.43
C ILE A 665 -3.08 21.91 -0.32
N LYS A 666 -2.82 23.01 -1.00
CA LYS A 666 -3.80 23.76 -1.80
C LYS A 666 -4.34 22.90 -2.95
N LEU A 667 -3.45 22.27 -3.73
CA LEU A 667 -3.85 21.40 -4.85
C LEU A 667 -4.60 20.15 -4.37
N GLY A 668 -4.16 19.52 -3.29
CA GLY A 668 -4.85 18.39 -2.68
C GLY A 668 -6.25 18.75 -2.20
N SER A 669 -6.39 19.91 -1.55
CA SER A 669 -7.69 20.44 -1.11
C SER A 669 -8.61 20.75 -2.29
N LEU A 670 -8.07 21.31 -3.37
CA LEU A 670 -8.81 21.61 -4.58
C LEU A 670 -9.37 20.34 -5.23
N VAL A 671 -8.54 19.33 -5.48
CA VAL A 671 -8.98 18.07 -6.12
C VAL A 671 -9.96 17.33 -5.21
N ARG A 672 -9.78 17.36 -3.88
CA ARG A 672 -10.74 16.75 -2.94
C ARG A 672 -12.11 17.40 -3.02
N LYS A 673 -12.19 18.75 -2.94
CA LYS A 673 -13.44 19.52 -2.87
C LYS A 673 -14.12 19.67 -4.23
N CYS A 674 -13.34 19.78 -5.33
CA CYS A 674 -13.85 19.94 -6.68
C CYS A 674 -13.81 18.60 -7.44
N THR A 675 -14.91 17.84 -7.39
CA THR A 675 -15.00 16.50 -8.00
C THR A 675 -14.98 16.52 -9.54
N ARG A 676 -15.13 17.67 -10.14
CA ARG A 676 -15.11 17.90 -11.61
C ARG A 676 -13.69 17.94 -12.17
N ILE A 677 -12.70 18.29 -11.34
CA ILE A 677 -11.30 18.29 -11.75
C ILE A 677 -10.79 16.84 -11.67
N SER A 678 -10.22 16.35 -12.75
CA SER A 678 -9.61 15.01 -12.81
C SER A 678 -8.11 15.03 -12.58
N ASP A 679 -7.42 16.09 -13.03
CA ASP A 679 -5.96 16.21 -12.96
C ASP A 679 -5.54 17.67 -12.90
N ILE A 680 -4.53 17.96 -12.07
CA ILE A 680 -3.85 19.25 -11.99
C ILE A 680 -2.36 19.00 -11.96
N GLU A 681 -1.60 19.66 -12.81
CA GLU A 681 -0.16 19.62 -12.84
C GLU A 681 0.40 21.04 -12.87
N VAL A 682 1.34 21.32 -11.99
CA VAL A 682 2.17 22.52 -11.98
C VAL A 682 3.60 22.10 -12.27
N ASN A 683 4.11 22.43 -13.45
CA ASN A 683 5.45 22.02 -13.89
C ASN A 683 6.07 23.05 -14.85
N PRO A 684 7.12 23.76 -14.41
CA PRO A 684 7.70 23.71 -13.08
C PRO A 684 7.01 24.65 -12.06
N LEU A 685 7.05 24.25 -10.80
CA LEU A 685 6.97 25.14 -9.65
C LEU A 685 8.41 25.52 -9.29
N VAL A 686 8.79 26.76 -9.48
CA VAL A 686 10.12 27.28 -9.15
C VAL A 686 10.19 27.64 -7.68
N VAL A 687 11.16 27.06 -6.97
CA VAL A 687 11.37 27.25 -5.55
C VAL A 687 12.60 28.14 -5.34
N TYR A 688 12.42 29.25 -4.63
CA TYR A 688 13.46 30.22 -4.32
C TYR A 688 14.12 29.91 -2.96
N ASP A 689 15.05 30.76 -2.55
CA ASP A 689 15.69 30.64 -1.24
C ASP A 689 14.66 30.80 -0.12
N GLN A 690 14.97 30.26 1.04
CA GLN A 690 14.07 30.21 2.19
C GLN A 690 13.47 31.58 2.53
N GLY A 691 12.14 31.65 2.61
CA GLY A 691 11.38 32.88 2.85
C GLY A 691 11.11 33.73 1.60
N SER A 692 11.63 33.34 0.43
CA SER A 692 11.37 34.03 -0.84
C SER A 692 10.21 33.40 -1.64
N GLY A 693 9.64 32.31 -1.15
CA GLY A 693 8.45 31.69 -1.70
C GLY A 693 8.71 30.78 -2.88
N VAL A 694 7.62 30.52 -3.61
CA VAL A 694 7.59 29.69 -4.81
C VAL A 694 6.82 30.42 -5.92
N LYS A 695 7.01 30.04 -7.19
CA LYS A 695 6.25 30.57 -8.32
C LYS A 695 5.95 29.46 -9.33
N ALA A 696 4.68 29.24 -9.63
CA ALA A 696 4.25 28.28 -10.65
C ALA A 696 4.39 28.91 -12.04
N VAL A 697 5.17 28.29 -12.91
CA VAL A 697 5.44 28.84 -14.25
C VAL A 697 4.41 28.40 -15.26
N ASP A 698 3.95 27.16 -15.17
CA ASP A 698 2.87 26.61 -16.00
C ASP A 698 1.95 25.74 -15.17
N ALA A 699 0.67 25.75 -15.50
CA ALA A 699 -0.34 24.94 -14.85
C ALA A 699 -1.27 24.32 -15.90
N ARG A 700 -1.51 23.03 -15.77
CA ARG A 700 -2.45 22.28 -16.58
C ARG A 700 -3.58 21.76 -15.70
N VAL A 701 -4.82 21.97 -16.12
CA VAL A 701 -6.01 21.47 -15.42
C VAL A 701 -6.89 20.71 -16.39
N LEU A 702 -7.18 19.46 -16.06
CA LEU A 702 -8.09 18.59 -16.80
C LEU A 702 -9.42 18.48 -16.07
N ILE A 703 -10.51 18.50 -16.82
CA ILE A 703 -11.87 18.36 -16.33
C ILE A 703 -12.34 16.94 -16.63
N LYS A 704 -13.08 16.36 -15.71
CA LYS A 704 -13.69 15.04 -15.89
C LYS A 704 -14.64 15.08 -17.10
N GLY A 705 -14.33 14.32 -18.14
CA GLY A 705 -15.20 14.21 -19.31
C GLY A 705 -16.54 13.57 -18.94
N SER A 706 -17.64 14.06 -19.51
CA SER A 706 -18.87 13.29 -19.51
C SER A 706 -18.61 12.04 -20.35
N GLN A 707 -18.44 10.88 -19.74
CA GLN A 707 -18.57 9.63 -20.47
C GLN A 707 -19.99 9.62 -21.06
N LYS A 708 -20.09 9.82 -22.38
CA LYS A 708 -21.27 9.37 -23.09
C LYS A 708 -21.26 7.84 -22.98
N HIS A 709 -22.15 7.33 -22.14
CA HIS A 709 -22.47 5.90 -22.10
C HIS A 709 -23.00 5.43 -23.45
#